data_46597a48247ca8dc153b3a16cd7ebae3
#
_entry.id   46597a48247ca8dc153b3a16cd7ebae3
#
_cell.length_a   1.000
_cell.length_b   1.000
_cell.length_c   1.000
_cell.angle_alpha   90.00
_cell.angle_beta   90.00
_cell.angle_gamma   90.00
#
_symmetry.space_group_name_H-M   'P 1'
#
loop_
_entity.id
_entity.type
_entity.pdbx_description
1 polymer ?
#
loop_
_entity_poly.entity_id
_entity_poly.type
_entity_poly.pdbx_seq_one_letter_code
_entity_poly.pdbx_strand_id
1 'polypeptide(L)'
;MKTTTLALMRSAMLALLATILSTTIATKAQTPTGKIRLRVASYNIQHGMGMDGRLDYLRTARVLEKINADVVAVQEVDSMTRRTGHTYALGEIADAMRYYASYAAAIDFDGGRYGIGILSRQRPLRIERRALPGREEARAIIVAEFKDYVFAATHLSLTEEDRMASLAIITEMARTSRKPFIIAGDMNAEPGSTFIGELEKDFHICSKNAKSWPADSPQACLDYIAAYKSYGDVKRPGADDEWANYRPYVGEPAVTLNAQVVNTQASDHRPIYADIVLPTPTAQLLTTQPYLQLATKTSMNVMFQTNCVGHCWIEYGTDTLNTRRARALMDGQEVCYDIENNIKLDHLQPGTRYYYRVCVQEILHKSAYANHFGGDTLRTRFYSFRTPGDDGDFGCLVFNDLHDQSKTYGRLRELAKDEDYDFVIFNGDCLPEPRNRNHAIDMIHRLADGKKFGKTESGNVWLDRNRTTPYAFYQFWLNVSDDDAEKYIKIFTSLDRETIEALVEEHRQDPGRRVLQKRLAEEVTTMVHSREDLEMAMTASNILFGKATNEQLRQLDEATLLDVFAGVPHFTLSKDKLNQPAVEIFTCDEAKVFASKGEMRKLVQGGGVSLNKEKLATFDQMVTADDLIDGKYLLVQRGKKNYYLITVV
;
A
#
# COMPACT_ATOMS: atom_id res chain seq x y z
N MET A 1 -29.19 -20.14 46.83
CA MET A 1 -27.76 -20.26 46.47
C MET A 1 -27.48 -20.46 44.97
N LYS A 2 -28.38 -20.98 44.11
CA LYS A 2 -28.13 -21.17 42.64
C LYS A 2 -28.28 -19.89 41.81
N THR A 3 -29.06 -18.92 42.25
CA THR A 3 -29.33 -17.66 41.51
C THR A 3 -28.22 -16.62 41.65
N THR A 4 -27.54 -16.59 42.80
CA THR A 4 -26.43 -15.66 43.08
C THR A 4 -25.14 -16.05 42.34
N THR A 5 -24.88 -17.34 42.14
CA THR A 5 -23.70 -17.84 41.43
C THR A 5 -23.80 -17.55 39.92
N LEU A 6 -25.01 -17.63 39.34
CA LEU A 6 -25.23 -17.33 37.91
C LEU A 6 -25.09 -15.84 37.57
N ALA A 7 -25.48 -14.96 38.51
CA ALA A 7 -25.33 -13.51 38.40
C ALA A 7 -23.84 -13.10 38.47
N LEU A 8 -23.07 -13.69 39.39
CA LEU A 8 -21.63 -13.47 39.54
C LEU A 8 -20.84 -13.97 38.30
N MET A 9 -21.21 -15.13 37.74
CA MET A 9 -20.58 -15.64 36.52
C MET A 9 -20.91 -14.77 35.29
N ARG A 10 -22.12 -14.22 35.17
CA ARG A 10 -22.49 -13.28 34.10
C ARG A 10 -21.74 -11.94 34.24
N SER A 11 -21.60 -11.41 35.45
CA SER A 11 -20.84 -10.18 35.71
C SER A 11 -19.34 -10.37 35.44
N ALA A 12 -18.77 -11.52 35.81
CA ALA A 12 -17.37 -11.85 35.52
C ALA A 12 -17.12 -12.06 34.01
N MET A 13 -18.07 -12.66 33.32
CA MET A 13 -17.98 -12.87 31.87
C MET A 13 -18.16 -11.57 31.08
N LEU A 14 -19.03 -10.65 31.53
CA LEU A 14 -19.16 -9.30 30.98
C LEU A 14 -17.92 -8.44 31.26
N ALA A 15 -17.32 -8.54 32.46
CA ALA A 15 -16.07 -7.86 32.77
C ALA A 15 -14.89 -8.41 31.94
N LEU A 16 -14.85 -9.73 31.70
CA LEU A 16 -13.82 -10.35 30.84
C LEU A 16 -14.02 -9.97 29.37
N LEU A 17 -15.25 -9.92 28.86
CA LEU A 17 -15.56 -9.42 27.51
C LEU A 17 -15.25 -7.93 27.37
N ALA A 18 -15.53 -7.10 28.36
CA ALA A 18 -15.17 -5.68 28.38
C ALA A 18 -13.65 -5.48 28.40
N THR A 19 -12.90 -6.33 29.13
CA THR A 19 -11.44 -6.29 29.15
C THR A 19 -10.85 -6.80 27.82
N ILE A 20 -11.43 -7.82 27.21
CA ILE A 20 -11.02 -8.31 25.87
C ILE A 20 -11.39 -7.29 24.78
N LEU A 21 -12.56 -6.64 24.85
CA LEU A 21 -12.91 -5.56 23.94
C LEU A 21 -12.06 -4.29 24.15
N SER A 22 -11.69 -3.95 25.38
CA SER A 22 -10.81 -2.80 25.65
C SER A 22 -9.35 -3.07 25.29
N THR A 23 -8.90 -4.33 25.27
CA THR A 23 -7.57 -4.71 24.77
C THR A 23 -7.52 -4.86 23.24
N THR A 24 -8.67 -5.05 22.57
CA THR A 24 -8.74 -5.09 21.10
C THR A 24 -9.06 -3.72 20.48
N ILE A 25 -9.49 -2.72 21.26
CA ILE A 25 -9.64 -1.31 20.86
C ILE A 25 -8.50 -0.46 21.47
N ALA A 26 -7.40 -1.04 21.84
CA ALA A 26 -6.13 -0.36 21.68
C ALA A 26 -5.93 -0.24 20.16
N THR A 27 -6.63 0.72 19.54
CA THR A 27 -6.16 1.30 18.29
C THR A 27 -4.68 1.53 18.51
N LYS A 28 -3.85 0.72 17.83
CA LYS A 28 -2.48 1.13 17.60
C LYS A 28 -2.60 2.56 17.12
N ALA A 29 -2.32 3.52 17.99
CA ALA A 29 -1.79 4.78 17.54
C ALA A 29 -0.71 4.32 16.58
N GLN A 30 -0.92 4.51 15.29
CA GLN A 30 0.13 4.34 14.32
C GLN A 30 1.17 5.36 14.74
N THR A 31 2.11 4.90 15.55
CA THR A 31 3.39 5.57 15.63
C THR A 31 3.82 5.61 14.18
N PRO A 32 4.11 6.77 13.59
CA PRO A 32 4.58 6.84 12.23
C PRO A 32 5.95 6.17 12.22
N THR A 33 5.94 4.89 11.96
CA THR A 33 7.15 4.10 11.80
C THR A 33 7.27 3.88 10.30
N GLY A 34 7.81 4.86 9.60
CA GLY A 34 8.33 4.67 8.25
C GLY A 34 9.44 3.59 8.23
N LYS A 35 9.86 3.11 9.38
CA LYS A 35 10.94 2.14 9.57
C LYS A 35 10.48 0.73 9.27
N ILE A 36 11.10 0.13 8.26
CA ILE A 36 10.92 -1.27 7.91
C ILE A 36 11.77 -2.10 8.87
N ARG A 37 11.13 -2.93 9.69
CA ARG A 37 11.81 -3.89 10.57
C ARG A 37 11.63 -5.27 10.01
N LEU A 38 12.74 -5.99 9.82
CA LEU A 38 12.76 -7.32 9.25
C LEU A 38 13.62 -8.24 10.09
N ARG A 39 13.18 -9.48 10.28
CA ARG A 39 14.07 -10.58 10.62
C ARG A 39 14.40 -11.34 9.35
N VAL A 40 15.67 -11.30 8.97
CA VAL A 40 16.22 -11.96 7.80
C VAL A 40 17.02 -13.16 8.24
N ALA A 41 16.90 -14.30 7.56
CA ALA A 41 17.70 -15.49 7.85
C ALA A 41 18.38 -16.06 6.61
N SER A 42 19.45 -16.83 6.81
CA SER A 42 20.08 -17.69 5.81
C SER A 42 20.31 -19.07 6.39
N TYR A 43 20.04 -20.10 5.60
CA TYR A 43 20.26 -21.48 6.00
C TYR A 43 20.61 -22.37 4.81
N ASN A 44 21.86 -22.86 4.80
CA ASN A 44 22.25 -23.97 3.95
C ASN A 44 21.71 -25.26 4.58
N ILE A 45 20.81 -25.97 3.89
CA ILE A 45 20.04 -27.09 4.45
C ILE A 45 20.59 -28.46 4.08
N GLN A 46 21.70 -28.54 3.31
CA GLN A 46 22.27 -29.81 2.85
C GLN A 46 21.16 -30.76 2.32
N HIS A 47 20.35 -30.26 1.35
CA HIS A 47 19.16 -30.94 0.78
C HIS A 47 18.16 -31.53 1.81
N GLY A 48 18.20 -31.07 3.07
CA GLY A 48 17.36 -31.54 4.18
C GLY A 48 18.00 -32.66 5.02
N MET A 49 19.27 -32.97 4.76
CA MET A 49 20.05 -33.97 5.49
C MET A 49 20.60 -33.38 6.79
N GLY A 50 20.37 -34.03 7.91
CA GLY A 50 20.98 -33.65 9.17
C GLY A 50 22.31 -34.34 9.42
N MET A 51 23.05 -33.89 10.44
CA MET A 51 24.32 -34.50 10.89
C MET A 51 24.14 -35.96 11.33
N ASP A 52 22.91 -36.39 11.58
CA ASP A 52 22.57 -37.81 11.87
C ASP A 52 22.36 -38.67 10.60
N GLY A 53 22.61 -38.11 9.41
CA GLY A 53 22.43 -38.77 8.13
C GLY A 53 20.99 -39.05 7.74
N ARG A 54 20.00 -38.36 8.37
CA ARG A 54 18.57 -38.52 8.06
C ARG A 54 18.02 -37.33 7.32
N LEU A 55 17.27 -37.60 6.25
CA LEU A 55 16.53 -36.61 5.49
C LEU A 55 15.24 -36.27 6.24
N ASP A 56 15.04 -34.99 6.64
CA ASP A 56 13.85 -34.56 7.39
C ASP A 56 13.55 -33.05 7.18
N TYR A 57 12.65 -32.73 6.24
CA TYR A 57 12.24 -31.36 5.94
C TYR A 57 11.43 -30.72 7.07
N LEU A 58 10.67 -31.51 7.84
CA LEU A 58 9.92 -30.98 8.98
C LEU A 58 10.85 -30.54 10.11
N ARG A 59 11.99 -31.21 10.26
CA ARG A 59 13.04 -30.78 11.19
C ARG A 59 13.61 -29.43 10.77
N THR A 60 13.93 -29.26 9.50
CA THR A 60 14.38 -27.97 8.94
C THR A 60 13.34 -26.89 9.15
N ALA A 61 12.06 -27.17 8.84
CA ALA A 61 10.95 -26.25 9.07
C ALA A 61 10.85 -25.82 10.54
N ARG A 62 10.93 -26.75 11.50
CA ARG A 62 10.88 -26.42 12.95
C ARG A 62 12.04 -25.53 13.40
N VAL A 63 13.22 -25.66 12.81
CA VAL A 63 14.35 -24.76 13.08
C VAL A 63 14.04 -23.36 12.58
N LEU A 64 13.53 -23.23 11.36
CA LEU A 64 13.16 -21.94 10.76
C LEU A 64 11.95 -21.31 11.45
N GLU A 65 10.97 -22.09 11.89
CA GLU A 65 9.82 -21.59 12.69
C GLU A 65 10.29 -20.97 14.02
N LYS A 66 11.27 -21.55 14.71
CA LYS A 66 11.84 -20.98 15.94
C LYS A 66 12.58 -19.67 15.67
N ILE A 67 13.25 -19.55 14.53
CA ILE A 67 13.88 -18.30 14.09
C ILE A 67 12.80 -17.25 13.80
N ASN A 68 11.67 -17.66 13.21
CA ASN A 68 10.53 -16.82 12.96
C ASN A 68 10.87 -15.62 12.05
N ALA A 69 11.66 -15.85 10.99
CA ALA A 69 12.11 -14.83 10.06
C ALA A 69 10.98 -14.35 9.13
N ASP A 70 11.07 -13.11 8.63
CA ASP A 70 10.14 -12.58 7.61
C ASP A 70 10.50 -13.10 6.23
N VAL A 71 11.81 -13.32 5.98
CA VAL A 71 12.36 -13.87 4.74
C VAL A 71 13.62 -14.68 5.02
N VAL A 72 13.77 -15.79 4.31
CA VAL A 72 14.88 -16.74 4.48
C VAL A 72 15.51 -17.04 3.13
N ALA A 73 16.84 -16.94 3.04
CA ALA A 73 17.64 -17.53 1.96
C ALA A 73 17.94 -18.99 2.28
N VAL A 74 17.64 -19.89 1.37
CA VAL A 74 17.87 -21.33 1.56
C VAL A 74 18.81 -21.82 0.47
N GLN A 75 19.92 -22.44 0.88
CA GLN A 75 20.91 -23.01 -0.03
C GLN A 75 20.84 -24.53 -0.02
N GLU A 76 21.40 -25.15 -1.05
CA GLU A 76 21.44 -26.59 -1.26
C GLU A 76 20.07 -27.24 -1.28
N VAL A 77 19.20 -26.72 -2.12
CA VAL A 77 17.82 -27.17 -2.22
C VAL A 77 17.63 -28.12 -3.40
N ASP A 78 17.22 -29.34 -3.11
CA ASP A 78 16.80 -30.31 -4.12
C ASP A 78 15.36 -30.09 -4.55
N SER A 79 15.12 -30.31 -5.83
CA SER A 79 13.78 -30.36 -6.41
C SER A 79 13.66 -31.58 -7.30
N MET A 80 12.84 -32.54 -6.89
CA MET A 80 12.49 -33.76 -7.64
C MET A 80 13.68 -34.68 -7.94
N THR A 81 14.76 -34.64 -7.14
CA THR A 81 15.90 -35.54 -7.29
C THR A 81 15.60 -36.95 -6.75
N ARG A 82 16.28 -37.96 -7.28
CA ARG A 82 16.12 -39.35 -6.81
C ARG A 82 16.58 -39.52 -5.36
N ARG A 83 17.69 -38.87 -4.97
CA ARG A 83 18.21 -38.95 -3.59
C ARG A 83 17.23 -38.44 -2.53
N THR A 84 16.30 -37.57 -2.92
CA THR A 84 15.25 -37.02 -2.04
C THR A 84 13.86 -37.62 -2.30
N GLY A 85 13.81 -38.76 -3.01
CA GLY A 85 12.55 -39.45 -3.31
C GLY A 85 11.59 -38.65 -4.20
N HIS A 86 12.13 -37.85 -5.13
CA HIS A 86 11.37 -36.95 -6.03
C HIS A 86 10.53 -35.92 -5.28
N THR A 87 11.04 -35.41 -4.16
CA THR A 87 10.37 -34.40 -3.35
C THR A 87 10.78 -32.99 -3.78
N TYR A 88 9.86 -32.04 -3.76
CA TYR A 88 10.16 -30.62 -3.86
C TYR A 88 10.45 -30.06 -2.47
N ALA A 89 11.71 -30.14 -2.05
CA ALA A 89 12.16 -29.84 -0.69
C ALA A 89 11.71 -28.47 -0.17
N LEU A 90 11.86 -27.40 -0.98
CA LEU A 90 11.47 -26.06 -0.58
C LEU A 90 9.95 -25.94 -0.36
N GLY A 91 9.15 -26.65 -1.14
CA GLY A 91 7.69 -26.70 -1.00
C GLY A 91 7.27 -27.34 0.31
N GLU A 92 7.83 -28.49 0.66
CA GLU A 92 7.55 -29.17 1.93
C GLU A 92 7.84 -28.28 3.15
N ILE A 93 8.97 -27.58 3.12
CA ILE A 93 9.34 -26.64 4.18
C ILE A 93 8.37 -25.45 4.21
N ALA A 94 8.05 -24.90 3.05
CA ALA A 94 7.14 -23.75 2.93
C ALA A 94 5.73 -24.07 3.43
N ASP A 95 5.19 -25.24 3.05
CA ASP A 95 3.86 -25.68 3.47
C ASP A 95 3.80 -25.88 4.99
N ALA A 96 4.81 -26.51 5.59
CA ALA A 96 4.90 -26.67 7.03
C ALA A 96 4.90 -25.31 7.77
N MET A 97 5.61 -24.30 7.23
CA MET A 97 5.76 -22.97 7.82
C MET A 97 4.65 -22.00 7.41
N ARG A 98 3.81 -22.34 6.43
CA ARG A 98 2.84 -21.44 5.77
C ARG A 98 3.51 -20.20 5.15
N TYR A 99 4.64 -20.43 4.48
CA TYR A 99 5.40 -19.41 3.76
C TYR A 99 5.23 -19.57 2.25
N TYR A 100 5.57 -18.51 1.51
CA TYR A 100 5.70 -18.57 0.06
C TYR A 100 7.09 -19.09 -0.30
N ALA A 101 7.15 -20.05 -1.23
CA ALA A 101 8.38 -20.60 -1.77
C ALA A 101 8.71 -20.00 -3.13
N SER A 102 9.96 -19.63 -3.33
CA SER A 102 10.50 -19.21 -4.62
C SER A 102 11.83 -19.92 -4.86
N TYR A 103 11.90 -20.74 -5.90
CA TYR A 103 13.04 -21.60 -6.20
C TYR A 103 13.81 -21.13 -7.43
N ALA A 104 15.13 -21.28 -7.43
CA ALA A 104 16.01 -21.15 -8.58
C ALA A 104 16.92 -22.36 -8.72
N ALA A 105 16.82 -23.07 -9.82
CA ALA A 105 17.74 -24.14 -10.14
C ALA A 105 19.09 -23.55 -10.56
N ALA A 106 20.18 -24.15 -10.06
CA ALA A 106 21.55 -23.90 -10.51
C ALA A 106 21.99 -24.97 -11.53
N ILE A 107 21.71 -26.25 -11.25
CA ILE A 107 22.07 -27.37 -12.09
C ILE A 107 20.92 -28.40 -12.20
N ASP A 108 20.94 -29.19 -13.27
CA ASP A 108 20.22 -30.45 -13.34
C ASP A 108 21.03 -31.50 -12.56
N PHE A 109 20.40 -32.21 -11.65
CA PHE A 109 21.06 -33.11 -10.76
C PHE A 109 20.20 -34.32 -10.39
N ASP A 110 20.75 -35.51 -10.45
CA ASP A 110 20.13 -36.76 -10.01
C ASP A 110 18.67 -36.97 -10.47
N GLY A 111 18.39 -36.64 -11.72
CA GLY A 111 17.04 -36.77 -12.33
C GLY A 111 16.05 -35.69 -11.94
N GLY A 112 16.48 -34.70 -11.17
CA GLY A 112 15.74 -33.48 -10.83
C GLY A 112 16.63 -32.26 -10.96
N ARG A 113 16.52 -31.32 -10.03
CA ARG A 113 17.28 -30.07 -10.01
C ARG A 113 17.83 -29.77 -8.61
N TYR A 114 18.94 -29.09 -8.57
CA TYR A 114 19.58 -28.61 -7.35
C TYR A 114 19.83 -27.10 -7.47
N GLY A 115 19.67 -26.36 -6.37
CA GLY A 115 19.83 -24.93 -6.39
C GLY A 115 19.56 -24.25 -5.05
N ILE A 116 18.90 -23.12 -5.13
CA ILE A 116 18.63 -22.23 -3.99
C ILE A 116 17.16 -21.79 -3.95
N GLY A 117 16.74 -21.24 -2.81
CA GLY A 117 15.40 -20.75 -2.66
C GLY A 117 15.25 -19.57 -1.71
N ILE A 118 14.07 -18.96 -1.78
CA ILE A 118 13.59 -17.98 -0.82
C ILE A 118 12.30 -18.50 -0.22
N LEU A 119 12.22 -18.48 1.11
CA LEU A 119 10.98 -18.62 1.87
C LEU A 119 10.59 -17.26 2.44
N SER A 120 9.33 -16.86 2.31
CA SER A 120 8.87 -15.55 2.78
C SER A 120 7.45 -15.57 3.33
N ARG A 121 7.16 -14.75 4.35
CA ARG A 121 5.81 -14.55 4.88
C ARG A 121 4.91 -13.79 3.92
N GLN A 122 5.49 -12.84 3.19
CA GLN A 122 4.77 -12.03 2.21
C GLN A 122 4.98 -12.61 0.82
N ARG A 123 3.95 -12.55 0.00
CA ARG A 123 4.05 -12.93 -1.41
C ARG A 123 4.96 -11.92 -2.12
N PRO A 124 6.01 -12.37 -2.82
CA PRO A 124 6.82 -11.49 -3.66
C PRO A 124 5.99 -10.85 -4.78
N LEU A 125 6.26 -9.58 -5.08
CA LEU A 125 5.66 -8.86 -6.21
C LEU A 125 6.27 -9.31 -7.54
N ARG A 126 7.58 -9.59 -7.52
CA ARG A 126 8.36 -10.02 -8.69
C ARG A 126 9.47 -10.95 -8.25
N ILE A 127 9.80 -11.92 -9.08
CA ILE A 127 10.95 -12.83 -8.91
C ILE A 127 11.83 -12.74 -10.15
N GLU A 128 13.12 -12.54 -9.94
CA GLU A 128 14.16 -12.63 -10.97
C GLU A 128 15.15 -13.76 -10.63
N ARG A 129 15.64 -14.44 -11.63
CA ARG A 129 16.62 -15.53 -11.50
C ARG A 129 17.72 -15.31 -12.50
N ARG A 130 18.98 -15.42 -12.06
CA ARG A 130 20.14 -15.33 -12.95
C ARG A 130 21.15 -16.42 -12.61
N ALA A 131 21.82 -16.93 -13.62
CA ALA A 131 23.00 -17.75 -13.45
C ALA A 131 24.17 -16.90 -12.93
N LEU A 132 24.98 -17.50 -12.05
CA LEU A 132 26.23 -16.93 -11.57
C LEU A 132 27.40 -17.83 -11.97
N PRO A 133 28.61 -17.29 -12.10
CA PRO A 133 29.82 -18.07 -12.33
C PRO A 133 30.04 -19.14 -11.28
N GLY A 134 30.49 -20.31 -11.73
CA GLY A 134 30.85 -21.44 -10.88
C GLY A 134 31.44 -22.54 -11.75
N ARG A 135 32.79 -22.62 -11.82
CA ARG A 135 33.49 -23.58 -12.69
C ARG A 135 33.45 -25.02 -12.14
N GLU A 136 33.36 -25.18 -10.83
CA GLU A 136 33.17 -26.46 -10.20
C GLU A 136 31.72 -26.94 -10.22
N GLU A 137 30.79 -26.02 -10.08
CA GLU A 137 29.36 -26.22 -10.12
C GLU A 137 28.68 -24.89 -10.47
N ALA A 138 27.77 -24.88 -11.45
CA ALA A 138 27.06 -23.66 -11.81
C ALA A 138 26.27 -23.12 -10.63
N ARG A 139 26.30 -21.80 -10.45
CA ARG A 139 25.65 -21.09 -9.36
C ARG A 139 24.49 -20.24 -9.85
N ALA A 140 23.67 -19.81 -8.93
CA ALA A 140 22.52 -18.98 -9.23
C ALA A 140 22.30 -17.91 -8.15
N ILE A 141 21.60 -16.86 -8.54
CA ILE A 141 20.98 -15.90 -7.63
C ILE A 141 19.49 -15.83 -7.92
N ILE A 142 18.70 -15.78 -6.88
CA ILE A 142 17.27 -15.49 -6.94
C ILE A 142 17.00 -14.19 -6.20
N VAL A 143 16.24 -13.28 -6.82
CA VAL A 143 15.91 -11.98 -6.30
C VAL A 143 14.41 -11.82 -6.22
N ALA A 144 13.88 -11.55 -5.04
CA ALA A 144 12.49 -11.34 -4.75
C ALA A 144 12.24 -9.86 -4.41
N GLU A 145 11.38 -9.20 -5.17
CA GLU A 145 10.93 -7.84 -4.87
C GLU A 145 9.67 -7.89 -3.99
N PHE A 146 9.73 -7.20 -2.85
CA PHE A 146 8.60 -6.97 -1.96
C PHE A 146 8.13 -5.52 -2.05
N LYS A 147 7.07 -5.16 -1.29
CA LYS A 147 6.54 -3.80 -1.30
C LYS A 147 7.59 -2.75 -0.96
N ASP A 148 8.38 -3.00 0.09
CA ASP A 148 9.26 -1.99 0.70
C ASP A 148 10.76 -2.31 0.58
N TYR A 149 11.13 -3.50 0.12
CA TYR A 149 12.54 -3.95 -0.03
C TYR A 149 12.68 -4.98 -1.13
N VAL A 150 13.94 -5.28 -1.47
CA VAL A 150 14.35 -6.37 -2.37
C VAL A 150 15.23 -7.33 -1.59
N PHE A 151 14.98 -8.63 -1.74
CA PHE A 151 15.76 -9.67 -1.10
C PHE A 151 16.35 -10.64 -2.11
N ALA A 152 17.65 -10.88 -2.02
CA ALA A 152 18.41 -11.81 -2.86
C ALA A 152 18.94 -12.99 -2.04
N ALA A 153 18.81 -14.18 -2.59
CA ALA A 153 19.44 -15.39 -2.04
C ALA A 153 20.46 -15.96 -3.03
N THR A 154 21.58 -16.43 -2.53
CA THR A 154 22.64 -17.01 -3.35
C THR A 154 23.38 -18.14 -2.60
N HIS A 155 24.13 -18.94 -3.35
CA HIS A 155 25.18 -19.85 -2.90
C HIS A 155 26.34 -19.70 -3.87
N LEU A 156 27.46 -19.14 -3.41
CA LEU A 156 28.55 -18.76 -4.28
C LEU A 156 29.53 -19.92 -4.51
N SER A 157 30.41 -19.78 -5.51
CA SER A 157 31.44 -20.73 -5.90
C SER A 157 32.49 -20.88 -4.80
N LEU A 158 33.14 -22.04 -4.75
CA LEU A 158 34.32 -22.28 -3.92
C LEU A 158 35.55 -21.55 -4.48
N THR A 159 35.51 -21.16 -5.76
CA THR A 159 36.63 -20.47 -6.44
C THR A 159 36.50 -18.96 -6.27
N GLU A 160 37.57 -18.29 -5.82
CA GLU A 160 37.53 -16.83 -5.52
C GLU A 160 37.27 -15.99 -6.77
N GLU A 161 37.85 -16.29 -7.93
CA GLU A 161 37.62 -15.55 -9.17
C GLU A 161 36.13 -15.57 -9.60
N ASP A 162 35.46 -16.72 -9.41
CA ASP A 162 34.04 -16.86 -9.73
C ASP A 162 33.17 -16.07 -8.72
N ARG A 163 33.58 -16.07 -7.43
CA ARG A 163 32.93 -15.21 -6.42
C ARG A 163 33.05 -13.72 -6.76
N MET A 164 34.24 -13.29 -7.18
CA MET A 164 34.50 -11.89 -7.59
C MET A 164 33.65 -11.51 -8.81
N ALA A 165 33.55 -12.38 -9.80
CA ALA A 165 32.69 -12.16 -10.96
C ALA A 165 31.20 -12.13 -10.58
N SER A 166 30.78 -12.98 -9.64
CA SER A 166 29.43 -12.98 -9.07
C SER A 166 29.14 -11.69 -8.33
N LEU A 167 30.10 -11.16 -7.54
CA LEU A 167 29.95 -9.90 -6.82
C LEU A 167 29.66 -8.72 -7.76
N ALA A 168 30.34 -8.67 -8.92
CA ALA A 168 30.10 -7.63 -9.91
C ALA A 168 28.63 -7.66 -10.43
N ILE A 169 28.09 -8.85 -10.69
CA ILE A 169 26.69 -9.05 -11.11
C ILE A 169 25.74 -8.63 -9.99
N ILE A 170 26.00 -9.06 -8.76
CA ILE A 170 25.18 -8.76 -7.57
C ILE A 170 25.17 -7.26 -7.28
N THR A 171 26.32 -6.60 -7.33
CA THR A 171 26.46 -5.15 -7.11
C THR A 171 25.68 -4.37 -8.18
N GLU A 172 25.71 -4.78 -9.44
CA GLU A 172 24.94 -4.14 -10.51
C GLU A 172 23.42 -4.29 -10.30
N MET A 173 22.96 -5.47 -9.87
CA MET A 173 21.55 -5.69 -9.52
C MET A 173 21.12 -4.83 -8.34
N ALA A 174 21.96 -4.71 -7.32
CA ALA A 174 21.70 -3.88 -6.15
C ALA A 174 21.70 -2.37 -6.52
N ARG A 175 22.64 -1.92 -7.33
CA ARG A 175 22.77 -0.55 -7.79
C ARG A 175 21.55 -0.05 -8.59
N THR A 176 20.94 -0.93 -9.36
CA THR A 176 19.74 -0.62 -10.15
C THR A 176 18.43 -0.71 -9.35
N SER A 177 18.49 -1.20 -8.12
CA SER A 177 17.32 -1.29 -7.24
C SER A 177 16.89 0.10 -6.74
N ARG A 178 15.58 0.35 -6.76
CA ARG A 178 14.98 1.58 -6.19
C ARG A 178 14.53 1.41 -4.74
N LYS A 179 14.74 0.23 -4.17
CA LYS A 179 14.36 -0.13 -2.80
C LYS A 179 15.60 -0.65 -2.08
N PRO A 180 15.63 -0.63 -0.73
CA PRO A 180 16.68 -1.29 0.04
C PRO A 180 16.92 -2.72 -0.48
N PHE A 181 18.16 -3.05 -0.80
CA PHE A 181 18.56 -4.34 -1.34
C PHE A 181 19.35 -5.12 -0.29
N ILE A 182 18.85 -6.31 0.03
CA ILE A 182 19.46 -7.23 1.01
C ILE A 182 19.85 -8.49 0.27
N ILE A 183 21.02 -9.01 0.55
CA ILE A 183 21.47 -10.31 0.08
C ILE A 183 21.79 -11.21 1.28
N ALA A 184 21.43 -12.48 1.20
CA ALA A 184 21.81 -13.50 2.16
C ALA A 184 22.19 -14.81 1.46
N GLY A 185 23.08 -15.55 2.07
CA GLY A 185 23.49 -16.84 1.54
C GLY A 185 24.81 -17.34 2.09
N ASP A 186 25.17 -18.52 1.61
CA ASP A 186 26.49 -19.11 1.77
C ASP A 186 27.43 -18.48 0.73
N MET A 187 28.36 -17.67 1.20
CA MET A 187 29.29 -16.92 0.35
C MET A 187 30.58 -17.71 0.09
N ASN A 188 30.77 -18.89 0.74
CA ASN A 188 31.98 -19.71 0.64
C ASN A 188 33.27 -18.91 0.84
N ALA A 189 33.26 -17.95 1.73
CA ALA A 189 34.38 -17.05 2.01
C ALA A 189 34.39 -16.64 3.49
N GLU A 190 35.55 -16.64 4.10
CA GLU A 190 35.73 -16.26 5.50
C GLU A 190 35.98 -14.76 5.67
N PRO A 191 35.68 -14.19 6.87
CA PRO A 191 36.07 -12.84 7.21
C PRO A 191 37.54 -12.60 7.00
N GLY A 192 37.89 -11.45 6.39
CA GLY A 192 39.27 -11.10 6.05
C GLY A 192 39.77 -11.64 4.72
N SER A 193 38.97 -12.45 3.99
CA SER A 193 39.31 -12.82 2.59
C SER A 193 39.19 -11.61 1.66
N THR A 194 39.84 -11.67 0.49
CA THR A 194 39.74 -10.64 -0.55
C THR A 194 38.30 -10.39 -0.94
N PHE A 195 37.53 -11.48 -1.14
CA PHE A 195 36.13 -11.39 -1.51
C PHE A 195 35.27 -10.62 -0.48
N ILE A 196 35.40 -10.94 0.81
CA ILE A 196 34.64 -10.23 1.85
C ILE A 196 35.07 -8.77 1.93
N GLY A 197 36.37 -8.46 1.79
CA GLY A 197 36.85 -7.09 1.74
C GLY A 197 36.30 -6.28 0.56
N GLU A 198 36.12 -6.90 -0.61
CA GLU A 198 35.48 -6.26 -1.77
C GLU A 198 33.95 -6.12 -1.56
N LEU A 199 33.29 -7.14 -1.01
CA LEU A 199 31.87 -7.09 -0.66
C LEU A 199 31.58 -5.92 0.29
N GLU A 200 32.42 -5.72 1.32
CA GLU A 200 32.27 -4.67 2.32
C GLU A 200 32.42 -3.26 1.76
N LYS A 201 32.97 -3.06 0.56
CA LYS A 201 33.00 -1.74 -0.08
C LYS A 201 31.60 -1.25 -0.42
N ASP A 202 30.76 -2.13 -0.95
CA ASP A 202 29.42 -1.80 -1.45
C ASP A 202 28.29 -2.27 -0.53
N PHE A 203 28.57 -3.21 0.37
CA PHE A 203 27.57 -3.79 1.27
C PHE A 203 27.97 -3.63 2.75
N HIS A 204 26.98 -3.45 3.59
CA HIS A 204 27.09 -3.50 5.04
C HIS A 204 26.71 -4.90 5.53
N ILE A 205 27.61 -5.59 6.20
CA ILE A 205 27.33 -6.92 6.76
C ILE A 205 26.43 -6.75 8.00
N CYS A 206 25.24 -7.31 7.95
CA CYS A 206 24.24 -7.28 9.00
C CYS A 206 24.30 -8.49 9.92
N SER A 207 24.85 -9.63 9.45
CA SER A 207 25.04 -10.83 10.25
C SER A 207 26.23 -10.68 11.20
N LYS A 208 26.22 -11.52 12.23
CA LYS A 208 27.38 -11.64 13.12
C LYS A 208 28.45 -12.45 12.41
N ASN A 209 29.71 -11.95 12.41
CA ASN A 209 30.86 -12.72 11.93
C ASN A 209 31.18 -13.86 12.89
N ALA A 210 30.33 -14.86 12.91
CA ALA A 210 30.42 -16.01 13.78
C ALA A 210 30.36 -17.30 12.96
N LYS A 211 31.11 -18.29 13.41
CA LYS A 211 31.28 -19.56 12.71
C LYS A 211 29.96 -20.32 12.58
N SER A 212 29.61 -20.75 11.37
CA SER A 212 28.38 -21.46 11.03
C SER A 212 28.62 -22.90 10.54
N TRP A 213 29.86 -23.22 10.12
CA TRP A 213 30.21 -24.51 9.56
C TRP A 213 31.50 -25.09 10.18
N PRO A 214 31.61 -26.46 10.39
CA PRO A 214 30.50 -27.41 10.36
C PRO A 214 29.59 -27.27 11.61
N ALA A 215 28.34 -27.74 11.52
CA ALA A 215 27.33 -27.48 12.54
C ALA A 215 27.60 -28.07 13.91
N ASP A 216 28.29 -29.24 14.00
CA ASP A 216 28.65 -29.88 15.25
C ASP A 216 29.81 -29.17 15.98
N SER A 217 30.82 -28.69 15.22
CA SER A 217 32.01 -28.01 15.75
C SER A 217 32.43 -26.86 14.84
N PRO A 218 31.71 -25.71 14.87
CA PRO A 218 31.91 -24.63 13.90
C PRO A 218 33.33 -24.08 13.87
N GLN A 219 33.92 -24.03 12.69
CA GLN A 219 35.28 -23.59 12.44
C GLN A 219 35.35 -22.42 11.45
N ALA A 220 34.43 -22.35 10.46
CA ALA A 220 34.40 -21.34 9.44
C ALA A 220 33.10 -20.48 9.52
N CYS A 221 33.22 -19.20 9.17
CA CYS A 221 32.09 -18.27 8.95
C CYS A 221 31.88 -18.12 7.44
N LEU A 222 30.88 -18.79 6.88
CA LEU A 222 30.62 -18.85 5.44
C LEU A 222 29.30 -18.18 5.07
N ASP A 223 28.37 -18.08 6.02
CA ASP A 223 27.02 -17.58 5.82
C ASP A 223 26.90 -16.11 6.22
N TYR A 224 26.33 -15.27 5.32
CA TYR A 224 26.21 -13.84 5.54
C TYR A 224 24.83 -13.31 5.20
N ILE A 225 24.49 -12.18 5.86
CA ILE A 225 23.39 -11.29 5.53
C ILE A 225 23.99 -9.91 5.37
N ALA A 226 23.77 -9.27 4.23
CA ALA A 226 24.34 -7.96 3.94
C ALA A 226 23.33 -7.04 3.23
N ALA A 227 23.43 -5.73 3.46
CA ALA A 227 22.59 -4.71 2.86
C ALA A 227 23.43 -3.75 1.99
N TYR A 228 22.94 -3.43 0.78
CA TYR A 228 23.63 -2.53 -0.15
C TYR A 228 23.68 -1.09 0.38
N LYS A 229 24.82 -0.43 0.26
CA LYS A 229 25.12 0.88 0.88
C LYS A 229 24.57 2.09 0.14
N SER A 230 24.14 1.98 -1.09
CA SER A 230 23.64 3.09 -1.88
C SER A 230 22.24 2.81 -2.44
N TYR A 231 21.39 3.81 -2.45
CA TYR A 231 20.01 3.73 -2.90
C TYR A 231 19.69 4.74 -4.01
N GLY A 232 20.67 5.14 -4.80
CA GLY A 232 20.48 6.05 -5.90
C GLY A 232 21.76 6.81 -6.30
N ASP A 233 21.69 7.54 -7.40
CA ASP A 233 22.79 8.37 -7.89
C ASP A 233 22.97 9.60 -6.98
N VAL A 234 23.72 9.45 -5.91
CA VAL A 234 24.17 10.59 -5.10
C VAL A 234 25.32 11.26 -5.84
N LYS A 235 25.04 12.32 -6.59
CA LYS A 235 26.09 13.25 -6.99
C LYS A 235 26.67 13.83 -5.71
N ARG A 236 27.90 13.46 -5.38
CA ARG A 236 28.64 14.09 -4.29
C ARG A 236 28.73 15.59 -4.58
N PRO A 237 28.44 16.49 -3.60
CA PRO A 237 28.75 17.89 -3.74
C PRO A 237 30.21 18.06 -4.13
N GLY A 238 30.52 19.05 -4.98
CA GLY A 238 31.89 19.36 -5.38
C GLY A 238 32.75 19.67 -4.17
N ALA A 239 34.08 19.52 -4.30
CA ALA A 239 35.05 19.67 -3.25
C ALA A 239 35.16 21.10 -2.67
N ASP A 240 34.49 22.09 -3.26
CA ASP A 240 34.54 23.51 -2.91
C ASP A 240 33.35 23.98 -2.06
N ASP A 241 32.52 23.06 -1.58
CA ASP A 241 31.44 23.41 -0.65
C ASP A 241 32.04 23.76 0.72
N GLU A 242 31.69 24.90 1.28
CA GLU A 242 32.09 25.38 2.63
C GLU A 242 31.79 24.34 3.73
N TRP A 243 30.92 23.35 3.40
CA TRP A 243 30.57 22.20 4.19
C TRP A 243 31.36 20.91 3.85
N ALA A 244 32.38 20.97 3.01
CA ALA A 244 33.23 19.84 2.64
C ALA A 244 33.93 19.19 3.85
N ASN A 245 34.11 19.94 4.95
CA ASN A 245 34.54 19.39 6.24
C ASN A 245 33.43 18.65 7.00
N TYR A 246 32.17 18.90 6.67
CA TYR A 246 31.06 18.04 7.05
C TYR A 246 30.97 16.98 5.96
N ARG A 247 31.63 15.84 6.16
CA ARG A 247 31.41 14.67 5.30
C ARG A 247 29.93 14.49 5.21
N PRO A 248 29.31 14.50 3.99
CA PRO A 248 27.91 14.12 3.88
C PRO A 248 27.82 12.75 4.54
N TYR A 249 27.11 12.67 5.65
CA TYR A 249 26.95 11.41 6.36
C TYR A 249 26.16 10.50 5.40
N VAL A 250 26.84 9.56 4.81
CA VAL A 250 26.20 8.52 4.02
C VAL A 250 25.41 7.70 5.04
N GLY A 251 24.10 7.76 4.97
CA GLY A 251 23.23 7.06 5.91
C GLY A 251 23.49 5.56 5.87
N GLU A 252 23.29 4.91 6.98
CA GLU A 252 23.46 3.47 7.08
C GLU A 252 22.42 2.74 6.20
N PRO A 253 22.80 1.75 5.40
CA PRO A 253 21.89 0.98 4.55
C PRO A 253 20.95 0.10 5.37
N ALA A 254 21.37 -0.28 6.56
CA ALA A 254 20.59 -0.99 7.56
C ALA A 254 21.23 -0.83 8.94
N VAL A 255 20.44 -0.87 10.00
CA VAL A 255 20.95 -1.01 11.38
C VAL A 255 20.61 -2.40 11.89
N THR A 256 21.63 -3.14 12.32
CA THR A 256 21.44 -4.44 12.95
C THR A 256 21.13 -4.26 14.43
N LEU A 257 19.95 -4.69 14.86
CA LEU A 257 19.53 -4.66 16.26
C LEU A 257 19.98 -5.91 17.01
N ASN A 258 20.01 -7.05 16.33
CA ASN A 258 20.41 -8.35 16.86
C ASN A 258 20.87 -9.24 15.72
N ALA A 259 21.89 -10.05 15.92
CA ALA A 259 22.33 -11.07 14.97
C ALA A 259 22.80 -12.32 15.71
N GLN A 260 22.38 -13.49 15.24
CA GLN A 260 22.64 -14.77 15.89
C GLN A 260 23.00 -15.85 14.90
N VAL A 261 23.82 -16.82 15.38
CA VAL A 261 23.99 -18.14 14.77
C VAL A 261 23.26 -19.14 15.65
N VAL A 262 22.33 -19.91 15.07
CA VAL A 262 21.46 -20.80 15.85
C VAL A 262 22.09 -22.19 15.95
N ASN A 263 22.31 -22.66 17.17
CA ASN A 263 22.86 -23.98 17.40
C ASN A 263 21.86 -25.09 17.03
N THR A 264 22.17 -25.84 16.00
CA THR A 264 21.38 -26.99 15.53
C THR A 264 22.28 -27.93 14.72
N GLN A 265 21.89 -29.19 14.61
CA GLN A 265 22.53 -30.22 13.78
C GLN A 265 21.55 -30.73 12.71
N ALA A 266 20.54 -29.93 12.38
CA ALA A 266 19.53 -30.24 11.35
C ALA A 266 20.08 -30.10 9.92
N SER A 267 21.29 -29.58 9.74
CA SER A 267 22.13 -29.55 8.55
C SER A 267 23.59 -29.56 8.99
N ASP A 268 24.56 -29.63 8.08
CA ASP A 268 25.97 -29.40 8.33
C ASP A 268 26.34 -27.93 8.48
N HIS A 269 25.45 -27.01 8.16
CA HIS A 269 25.53 -25.60 8.51
C HIS A 269 24.58 -25.22 9.67
N ARG A 270 24.95 -24.20 10.43
CA ARG A 270 24.05 -23.54 11.38
C ARG A 270 23.37 -22.36 10.72
N PRO A 271 22.03 -22.23 10.81
CA PRO A 271 21.37 -21.06 10.27
C PRO A 271 21.77 -19.80 11.02
N ILE A 272 21.82 -18.69 10.27
CA ILE A 272 22.04 -17.36 10.81
C ILE A 272 20.79 -16.53 10.64
N TYR A 273 20.58 -15.54 11.54
CA TYR A 273 19.59 -14.50 11.32
C TYR A 273 20.05 -13.15 11.85
N ALA A 274 19.45 -12.11 11.33
CA ALA A 274 19.62 -10.74 11.80
C ALA A 274 18.27 -10.01 11.88
N ASP A 275 18.07 -9.29 12.99
CA ASP A 275 16.99 -8.30 13.12
C ASP A 275 17.54 -6.96 12.63
N ILE A 276 17.00 -6.47 11.52
CA ILE A 276 17.49 -5.26 10.88
C ILE A 276 16.39 -4.20 10.77
N VAL A 277 16.81 -2.95 10.78
CA VAL A 277 15.97 -1.78 10.48
C VAL A 277 16.48 -1.18 9.18
N LEU A 278 15.61 -1.13 8.18
CA LEU A 278 15.91 -0.55 6.87
C LEU A 278 15.43 0.91 6.79
N PRO A 279 16.10 1.74 5.99
CA PRO A 279 15.64 3.11 5.77
C PRO A 279 14.33 3.15 4.98
N THR A 280 13.56 4.20 5.25
CA THR A 280 12.39 4.55 4.45
C THR A 280 12.85 4.98 3.05
N PRO A 281 12.22 4.50 1.97
CA PRO A 281 12.53 4.98 0.63
C PRO A 281 12.44 6.50 0.54
N THR A 282 13.45 7.15 -0.03
CA THR A 282 13.60 8.62 -0.05
C THR A 282 12.34 9.33 -0.56
N ALA A 283 11.67 8.78 -1.58
CA ALA A 283 10.43 9.33 -2.12
C ALA A 283 9.24 9.31 -1.14
N GLN A 284 9.33 8.55 -0.06
CA GLN A 284 8.27 8.40 0.95
C GLN A 284 8.56 9.19 2.23
N LEU A 285 9.70 9.89 2.32
CA LEU A 285 10.08 10.62 3.53
C LEU A 285 9.17 11.81 3.83
N LEU A 286 8.60 12.47 2.80
CA LEU A 286 7.60 13.52 2.97
C LEU A 286 6.19 12.96 2.78
N THR A 287 5.31 13.25 3.72
CA THR A 287 3.88 12.93 3.63
C THR A 287 3.07 14.10 3.06
N THR A 288 3.57 15.33 3.23
CA THR A 288 2.95 16.54 2.68
C THR A 288 3.94 17.34 1.83
N GLN A 289 3.42 18.15 0.89
CA GLN A 289 4.27 19.18 0.25
C GLN A 289 4.56 20.27 1.27
N PRO A 290 5.73 20.94 1.18
CA PRO A 290 6.00 22.08 2.04
C PRO A 290 5.05 23.23 1.71
N TYR A 291 4.58 23.90 2.74
CA TYR A 291 3.75 25.09 2.66
C TYR A 291 4.27 26.18 3.60
N LEU A 292 3.86 27.41 3.38
CA LEU A 292 4.37 28.57 4.06
C LEU A 292 3.35 29.13 5.07
N GLN A 293 3.83 29.58 6.22
CA GLN A 293 3.01 30.23 7.24
C GLN A 293 3.75 31.43 7.88
N LEU A 294 3.00 32.25 8.58
CA LEU A 294 3.52 33.35 9.41
C LEU A 294 4.50 34.25 8.65
N ALA A 295 4.12 34.63 7.43
CA ALA A 295 4.90 35.57 6.61
C ALA A 295 5.03 36.92 7.30
N THR A 296 6.26 37.44 7.38
CA THR A 296 6.57 38.83 7.76
C THR A 296 7.52 39.42 6.72
N LYS A 297 7.78 40.71 6.82
CA LYS A 297 8.76 41.37 5.93
C LYS A 297 10.17 40.76 6.02
N THR A 298 10.50 40.11 7.15
CA THR A 298 11.85 39.63 7.45
C THR A 298 11.92 38.15 7.86
N SER A 299 10.79 37.43 7.84
CA SER A 299 10.76 36.00 8.17
C SER A 299 9.64 35.26 7.45
N MET A 300 9.83 33.96 7.35
CA MET A 300 8.86 33.02 6.78
C MET A 300 9.01 31.66 7.48
N ASN A 301 7.91 31.01 7.82
CA ASN A 301 7.92 29.65 8.34
C ASN A 301 7.62 28.66 7.21
N VAL A 302 8.48 27.65 7.09
CA VAL A 302 8.27 26.51 6.18
C VAL A 302 7.76 25.33 6.99
N MET A 303 6.55 24.89 6.68
CA MET A 303 5.86 23.79 7.34
C MET A 303 5.84 22.58 6.43
N PHE A 304 6.05 21.38 6.98
CA PHE A 304 5.91 20.11 6.29
C PHE A 304 5.85 18.95 7.28
N GLN A 305 5.29 17.83 6.83
CA GLN A 305 5.21 16.62 7.62
C GLN A 305 6.06 15.51 6.99
N THR A 306 6.76 14.75 7.83
CA THR A 306 7.58 13.61 7.43
C THR A 306 6.91 12.28 7.83
N ASN A 307 7.27 11.20 7.12
CA ASN A 307 6.84 9.84 7.45
C ASN A 307 7.63 9.23 8.62
N CYS A 308 8.71 9.86 9.01
CA CYS A 308 9.62 9.38 10.05
C CYS A 308 10.24 10.54 10.81
N VAL A 309 10.76 10.27 11.99
CA VAL A 309 11.61 11.21 12.72
C VAL A 309 12.92 11.38 11.95
N GLY A 310 13.31 12.62 11.67
CA GLY A 310 14.46 12.92 10.86
C GLY A 310 15.21 14.18 11.28
N HIS A 311 16.41 14.30 10.78
CA HIS A 311 17.15 15.54 10.73
C HIS A 311 16.63 16.33 9.53
N CYS A 312 15.97 17.47 9.80
CA CYS A 312 15.30 18.26 8.79
C CYS A 312 15.89 19.68 8.74
N TRP A 313 16.12 20.20 7.53
CA TRP A 313 16.57 21.57 7.33
C TRP A 313 16.02 22.15 6.03
N ILE A 314 16.06 23.47 5.94
CA ILE A 314 15.74 24.19 4.70
C ILE A 314 17.01 24.77 4.12
N GLU A 315 17.27 24.52 2.85
CA GLU A 315 18.26 25.24 2.07
C GLU A 315 17.54 26.37 1.34
N TYR A 316 17.99 27.64 1.53
CA TYR A 316 17.32 28.81 0.96
C TYR A 316 18.28 29.95 0.63
N GLY A 317 17.89 30.76 -0.35
CA GLY A 317 18.67 31.90 -0.82
C GLY A 317 17.90 32.74 -1.84
N THR A 318 18.49 33.82 -2.29
CA THR A 318 17.95 34.66 -3.38
C THR A 318 18.18 34.03 -4.76
N ASP A 319 19.02 32.99 -4.82
CA ASP A 319 19.22 32.12 -5.96
C ASP A 319 19.34 30.67 -5.51
N THR A 320 19.39 29.72 -6.44
CA THR A 320 19.43 28.27 -6.15
C THR A 320 20.86 27.71 -5.99
N LEU A 321 21.89 28.50 -6.24
CA LEU A 321 23.29 28.09 -6.20
C LEU A 321 23.93 28.45 -4.85
N ASN A 322 23.64 29.68 -4.34
CA ASN A 322 24.17 30.19 -3.10
C ASN A 322 23.14 30.13 -1.99
N THR A 323 22.95 28.94 -1.41
CA THR A 323 21.96 28.71 -0.36
C THR A 323 22.60 28.65 1.02
N ARG A 324 21.88 29.12 2.03
CA ARG A 324 22.18 28.93 3.45
C ARG A 324 21.18 27.95 4.05
N ARG A 325 21.49 27.44 5.25
CA ARG A 325 20.63 26.45 5.93
C ARG A 325 19.89 27.07 7.11
N ALA A 326 18.63 26.75 7.24
CA ALA A 326 17.83 26.97 8.45
C ALA A 326 17.39 25.64 9.06
N ARG A 327 17.34 25.59 10.39
CA ARG A 327 16.95 24.43 11.19
C ARG A 327 15.96 24.87 12.26
N ALA A 328 15.12 23.94 12.71
CA ALA A 328 14.31 24.17 13.90
C ALA A 328 15.18 23.98 15.14
N LEU A 329 15.28 25.01 15.97
CA LEU A 329 16.03 24.97 17.23
C LEU A 329 15.09 25.22 18.40
N MET A 330 15.28 24.48 19.50
CA MET A 330 14.64 24.72 20.78
C MET A 330 15.74 24.73 21.84
N ASP A 331 15.84 25.82 22.59
CA ASP A 331 16.87 26.04 23.60
C ASP A 331 18.30 25.75 23.11
N GLY A 332 18.58 26.11 21.83
CA GLY A 332 19.87 25.89 21.19
C GLY A 332 20.13 24.48 20.69
N GLN A 333 19.17 23.56 20.87
CA GLN A 333 19.25 22.20 20.35
C GLN A 333 18.38 22.04 19.10
N GLU A 334 18.85 21.22 18.17
CA GLU A 334 18.10 20.90 16.95
C GLU A 334 16.90 20.01 17.25
N VAL A 335 15.75 20.40 16.72
CA VAL A 335 14.49 19.63 16.88
C VAL A 335 14.51 18.46 15.91
N CYS A 336 14.70 17.24 16.43
CA CYS A 336 14.78 15.99 15.66
C CYS A 336 13.93 14.88 16.29
N TYR A 337 12.81 15.20 16.91
CA TYR A 337 12.02 14.23 17.68
C TYR A 337 10.54 14.15 17.25
N ASP A 338 10.14 14.93 16.25
CA ASP A 338 8.78 14.96 15.74
C ASP A 338 8.76 14.72 14.22
N ILE A 339 7.60 14.35 13.71
CA ILE A 339 7.31 14.22 12.28
C ILE A 339 6.75 15.52 11.70
N GLU A 340 6.38 16.45 12.56
CA GLU A 340 5.89 17.76 12.20
C GLU A 340 7.01 18.75 12.27
N ASN A 341 7.28 19.39 11.13
CA ASN A 341 8.41 20.27 11.00
C ASN A 341 7.93 21.70 10.75
N ASN A 342 8.43 22.61 11.57
CA ASN A 342 8.23 24.06 11.46
C ASN A 342 9.61 24.72 11.50
N ILE A 343 10.10 25.15 10.36
CA ILE A 343 11.42 25.75 10.24
C ILE A 343 11.28 27.20 9.83
N LYS A 344 11.70 28.10 10.71
CA LYS A 344 11.66 29.53 10.49
C LYS A 344 12.88 30.01 9.70
N LEU A 345 12.64 30.73 8.64
CA LEU A 345 13.64 31.47 7.89
C LEU A 345 13.66 32.91 8.42
N ASP A 346 14.74 33.33 8.99
CA ASP A 346 14.91 34.66 9.60
C ASP A 346 15.89 35.53 8.80
N HIS A 347 15.90 36.81 9.13
CA HIS A 347 16.81 37.83 8.53
C HIS A 347 16.66 37.92 7.01
N LEU A 348 15.40 37.80 6.53
CA LEU A 348 15.09 38.02 5.13
C LEU A 348 15.01 39.51 4.81
N GLN A 349 15.25 39.86 3.54
CA GLN A 349 15.08 41.22 3.03
C GLN A 349 13.61 41.43 2.63
N PRO A 350 12.98 42.59 2.96
CA PRO A 350 11.64 42.91 2.50
C PRO A 350 11.53 42.94 0.96
N GLY A 351 10.34 42.64 0.42
CA GLY A 351 10.05 42.71 -1.00
C GLY A 351 10.89 41.79 -1.90
N THR A 352 11.59 40.82 -1.32
CA THR A 352 12.61 40.02 -1.98
C THR A 352 12.12 38.60 -2.27
N ARG A 353 12.45 38.09 -3.48
CA ARG A 353 12.16 36.70 -3.85
C ARG A 353 13.22 35.76 -3.30
N TYR A 354 12.79 34.73 -2.61
CA TYR A 354 13.60 33.64 -2.10
C TYR A 354 13.25 32.34 -2.75
N TYR A 355 14.26 31.48 -2.96
CA TYR A 355 14.12 30.09 -3.35
C TYR A 355 14.44 29.22 -2.14
N TYR A 356 13.72 28.15 -1.95
CA TYR A 356 13.95 27.22 -0.85
C TYR A 356 13.66 25.77 -1.25
N ARG A 357 14.32 24.83 -0.60
CA ARG A 357 13.99 23.42 -0.68
C ARG A 357 14.06 22.76 0.70
N VAL A 358 13.26 21.73 0.88
CA VAL A 358 13.25 20.90 2.09
C VAL A 358 14.26 19.77 1.93
N CYS A 359 15.05 19.57 2.98
CA CYS A 359 15.98 18.46 3.11
C CYS A 359 15.62 17.63 4.32
N VAL A 360 15.59 16.30 4.17
CA VAL A 360 15.23 15.34 5.22
C VAL A 360 16.19 14.17 5.18
N GLN A 361 16.78 13.84 6.33
CA GLN A 361 17.53 12.61 6.54
C GLN A 361 16.91 11.82 7.70
N GLU A 362 16.48 10.58 7.45
CA GLU A 362 15.84 9.75 8.46
C GLU A 362 16.79 9.43 9.63
N ILE A 363 16.29 9.50 10.87
CA ILE A 363 16.98 8.92 12.02
C ILE A 363 16.51 7.46 12.14
N LEU A 364 17.33 6.55 11.62
CA LEU A 364 17.01 5.13 11.52
C LEU A 364 16.97 4.46 12.90
N HIS A 365 17.94 4.78 13.74
CA HIS A 365 18.03 4.31 15.11
C HIS A 365 18.65 5.38 16.01
N LYS A 366 18.11 5.52 17.22
CA LYS A 366 18.64 6.43 18.24
C LYS A 366 19.19 5.61 19.39
N SER A 367 20.47 5.69 19.62
CA SER A 367 21.13 5.11 20.79
C SER A 367 21.37 6.16 21.87
N ALA A 368 21.87 5.74 23.04
CA ALA A 368 22.14 6.65 24.16
C ALA A 368 23.13 7.77 23.81
N TYR A 369 24.07 7.51 22.89
CA TYR A 369 25.17 8.43 22.59
C TYR A 369 25.30 8.77 21.10
N ALA A 370 24.43 8.22 20.24
CA ALA A 370 24.52 8.45 18.79
C ALA A 370 23.16 8.33 18.12
N ASN A 371 22.99 9.11 17.05
CA ASN A 371 21.92 8.92 16.07
C ASN A 371 22.51 8.16 14.88
N HIS A 372 21.80 7.12 14.44
CA HIS A 372 22.11 6.39 13.22
C HIS A 372 21.17 6.90 12.13
N PHE A 373 21.72 7.54 11.13
CA PHE A 373 20.98 8.09 10.02
C PHE A 373 20.87 7.05 8.92
N GLY A 374 19.71 6.93 8.29
CA GLY A 374 19.44 5.93 7.27
C GLY A 374 19.25 6.54 5.89
N GLY A 375 19.63 5.76 4.87
CA GLY A 375 19.36 6.08 3.48
C GLY A 375 19.99 7.38 2.99
N ASP A 376 19.45 7.85 1.86
CA ASP A 376 19.85 9.11 1.26
C ASP A 376 19.08 10.28 1.87
N THR A 377 19.68 11.46 1.79
CA THR A 377 18.99 12.71 2.13
C THR A 377 17.99 13.05 1.02
N LEU A 378 16.70 13.12 1.37
CA LEU A 378 15.72 13.73 0.49
C LEU A 378 16.08 15.21 0.28
N ARG A 379 16.10 15.64 -0.97
CA ARG A 379 16.11 17.06 -1.35
C ARG A 379 14.96 17.29 -2.31
N THR A 380 14.02 18.16 -1.95
CA THR A 380 12.94 18.54 -2.85
C THR A 380 13.46 19.39 -4.00
N ARG A 381 12.61 19.61 -5.01
CA ARG A 381 12.83 20.73 -5.94
C ARG A 381 12.88 22.06 -5.17
N PHE A 382 13.41 23.09 -5.77
CA PHE A 382 13.27 24.45 -5.24
C PHE A 382 11.85 24.96 -5.45
N TYR A 383 11.30 25.54 -4.39
CA TYR A 383 10.10 26.36 -4.36
C TYR A 383 10.53 27.83 -4.24
N SER A 384 9.60 28.76 -4.43
CA SER A 384 9.89 30.17 -4.22
C SER A 384 8.75 30.88 -3.49
N PHE A 385 9.08 31.94 -2.78
CA PHE A 385 8.16 32.91 -2.23
C PHE A 385 8.75 34.30 -2.34
N ARG A 386 7.93 35.35 -2.13
CA ARG A 386 8.37 36.72 -1.98
C ARG A 386 7.99 37.21 -0.59
N THR A 387 8.92 37.88 0.10
CA THR A 387 8.61 38.55 1.36
C THR A 387 7.75 39.77 1.10
N PRO A 388 6.80 40.12 2.02
CA PRO A 388 6.07 41.38 1.92
C PRO A 388 6.99 42.59 1.79
N GLY A 389 6.64 43.53 0.91
CA GLY A 389 7.29 44.81 0.72
C GLY A 389 6.77 45.88 1.69
N ASP A 390 7.19 47.12 1.41
CA ASP A 390 6.66 48.31 2.11
C ASP A 390 5.43 48.90 1.42
N ASP A 391 5.09 48.44 0.25
CA ASP A 391 3.99 48.90 -0.61
C ASP A 391 2.71 48.19 -0.18
N GLY A 392 1.82 48.89 0.42
CA GLY A 392 0.78 48.62 1.36
C GLY A 392 -0.39 47.70 1.00
N ASP A 393 -0.61 47.31 -0.25
CA ASP A 393 -1.79 46.51 -0.62
C ASP A 393 -1.47 45.02 -0.66
N PHE A 394 -2.40 44.17 -0.17
CA PHE A 394 -2.33 42.74 -0.28
C PHE A 394 -3.68 42.12 -0.63
N GLY A 395 -3.68 41.03 -1.36
CA GLY A 395 -4.83 40.19 -1.63
C GLY A 395 -4.85 38.96 -0.73
N CYS A 396 -6.04 38.53 -0.32
CA CYS A 396 -6.18 37.26 0.38
C CYS A 396 -7.42 36.51 -0.06
N LEU A 397 -7.31 35.17 -0.06
CA LEU A 397 -8.46 34.28 -0.18
C LEU A 397 -8.88 33.81 1.20
N VAL A 398 -10.16 33.83 1.49
CA VAL A 398 -10.71 33.34 2.75
C VAL A 398 -11.64 32.17 2.48
N PHE A 399 -11.37 31.06 3.13
CA PHE A 399 -12.20 29.86 3.07
C PHE A 399 -12.84 29.59 4.43
N ASN A 400 -14.13 29.26 4.41
CA ASN A 400 -14.92 28.94 5.60
C ASN A 400 -15.59 27.57 5.38
N ASP A 401 -15.92 26.87 6.47
CA ASP A 401 -16.78 25.68 6.48
C ASP A 401 -16.35 24.56 5.51
N LEU A 402 -15.06 24.35 5.34
CA LEU A 402 -14.55 23.31 4.43
C LEU A 402 -14.76 21.89 4.97
N HIS A 403 -14.84 21.70 6.29
CA HIS A 403 -15.06 20.43 6.98
C HIS A 403 -14.19 19.28 6.45
N ASP A 404 -12.91 19.56 6.18
CA ASP A 404 -11.96 18.60 5.58
C ASP A 404 -12.35 18.08 4.19
N GLN A 405 -13.17 18.83 3.46
CA GLN A 405 -13.57 18.44 2.11
C GLN A 405 -12.53 18.88 1.06
N SER A 406 -11.48 18.12 0.92
CA SER A 406 -10.36 18.41 0.01
C SER A 406 -10.81 18.61 -1.46
N LYS A 407 -11.86 17.91 -1.91
CA LYS A 407 -12.42 18.10 -3.26
C LYS A 407 -13.03 19.50 -3.42
N THR A 408 -13.75 19.96 -2.41
CA THR A 408 -14.35 21.29 -2.41
C THR A 408 -13.27 22.36 -2.38
N TYR A 409 -12.32 22.24 -1.48
CA TYR A 409 -11.18 23.15 -1.42
C TYR A 409 -10.40 23.19 -2.74
N GLY A 410 -10.06 22.02 -3.31
CA GLY A 410 -9.36 21.93 -4.59
C GLY A 410 -10.11 22.62 -5.74
N ARG A 411 -11.46 22.53 -5.78
CA ARG A 411 -12.29 23.21 -6.76
C ARG A 411 -12.32 24.72 -6.55
N LEU A 412 -12.49 25.17 -5.31
CA LEU A 412 -12.49 26.58 -4.97
C LEU A 412 -11.15 27.25 -5.31
N ARG A 413 -10.05 26.56 -5.01
CA ARG A 413 -8.70 27.00 -5.37
C ARG A 413 -8.51 27.06 -6.89
N GLU A 414 -9.03 26.10 -7.64
CA GLU A 414 -8.97 26.12 -9.11
C GLU A 414 -9.77 27.27 -9.69
N LEU A 415 -10.91 27.61 -9.10
CA LEU A 415 -11.71 28.78 -9.50
C LEU A 415 -11.00 30.10 -9.22
N ALA A 416 -10.17 30.14 -8.17
CA ALA A 416 -9.40 31.33 -7.78
C ALA A 416 -7.97 31.36 -8.35
N LYS A 417 -7.61 30.46 -9.26
CA LYS A 417 -6.21 30.32 -9.75
C LYS A 417 -5.69 31.52 -10.52
N ASP A 418 -6.58 32.30 -11.12
CA ASP A 418 -6.27 33.49 -11.91
C ASP A 418 -6.40 34.80 -11.08
N GLU A 419 -6.82 34.68 -9.81
CA GLU A 419 -6.88 35.80 -8.89
C GLU A 419 -5.48 36.10 -8.32
N ASP A 420 -5.16 37.39 -8.16
CA ASP A 420 -3.91 37.81 -7.54
C ASP A 420 -4.08 37.90 -6.02
N TYR A 421 -3.44 36.98 -5.30
CA TYR A 421 -3.48 36.94 -3.84
C TYR A 421 -2.12 36.55 -3.26
N ASP A 422 -1.82 37.13 -2.11
CA ASP A 422 -0.56 36.92 -1.39
C ASP A 422 -0.66 35.74 -0.41
N PHE A 423 -1.84 35.49 0.18
CA PHE A 423 -2.05 34.42 1.16
C PHE A 423 -3.49 33.92 1.25
N VAL A 424 -3.66 32.81 1.94
CA VAL A 424 -4.95 32.16 2.17
C VAL A 424 -5.24 32.12 3.66
N ILE A 425 -6.48 32.43 4.05
CA ILE A 425 -6.99 32.30 5.41
C ILE A 425 -7.99 31.13 5.43
N PHE A 426 -7.75 30.16 6.29
CA PHE A 426 -8.72 29.16 6.67
C PHE A 426 -9.44 29.64 7.94
N ASN A 427 -10.68 30.08 7.80
CA ASN A 427 -11.46 30.70 8.86
C ASN A 427 -12.67 29.83 9.18
N GLY A 428 -12.90 29.50 10.47
CA GLY A 428 -14.05 28.74 10.95
C GLY A 428 -14.29 27.39 10.22
N ASP A 429 -14.59 26.36 10.97
CA ASP A 429 -15.07 25.03 10.53
C ASP A 429 -14.38 24.41 9.29
N CYS A 430 -13.12 24.77 9.08
CA CYS A 430 -12.32 24.18 7.99
C CYS A 430 -11.95 22.71 8.25
N LEU A 431 -12.02 22.29 9.50
CA LEU A 431 -11.72 20.91 9.92
C LEU A 431 -12.94 20.33 10.63
N PRO A 432 -13.27 19.04 10.41
CA PRO A 432 -14.23 18.34 11.26
C PRO A 432 -13.63 18.12 12.65
N GLU A 433 -14.41 17.62 13.60
CA GLU A 433 -13.95 17.33 14.95
C GLU A 433 -12.75 16.38 14.98
N PRO A 434 -11.57 16.82 15.42
CA PRO A 434 -10.39 15.99 15.44
C PRO A 434 -10.46 14.96 16.58
N ARG A 435 -10.10 13.71 16.28
CA ARG A 435 -10.08 12.62 17.27
C ARG A 435 -8.99 12.78 18.33
N ASN A 436 -7.89 13.41 17.97
CA ASN A 436 -6.73 13.69 18.81
C ASN A 436 -5.81 14.72 18.14
N ARG A 437 -4.74 15.15 18.85
CA ARG A 437 -3.77 16.13 18.33
C ARG A 437 -3.17 15.74 16.99
N ASN A 438 -2.71 14.51 16.83
CA ASN A 438 -2.06 14.06 15.59
C ASN A 438 -3.02 14.07 14.40
N HIS A 439 -4.29 13.68 14.63
CA HIS A 439 -5.32 13.76 13.62
C HIS A 439 -5.61 15.22 13.22
N ALA A 440 -5.69 16.13 14.18
CA ALA A 440 -5.87 17.56 13.89
C ALA A 440 -4.74 18.11 13.03
N ILE A 441 -3.50 17.79 13.38
CA ILE A 441 -2.32 18.26 12.68
C ILE A 441 -2.24 17.67 11.27
N ASP A 442 -2.50 16.38 11.13
CA ASP A 442 -2.56 15.71 9.82
C ASP A 442 -3.62 16.36 8.89
N MET A 443 -4.78 16.70 9.44
CA MET A 443 -5.84 17.40 8.71
C MET A 443 -5.40 18.81 8.27
N ILE A 444 -4.75 19.59 9.16
CA ILE A 444 -4.23 20.93 8.83
C ILE A 444 -3.18 20.85 7.73
N HIS A 445 -2.23 19.93 7.83
CA HIS A 445 -1.20 19.75 6.82
C HIS A 445 -1.79 19.42 5.45
N ARG A 446 -2.76 18.51 5.40
CA ARG A 446 -3.42 18.11 4.16
C ARG A 446 -4.23 19.24 3.53
N LEU A 447 -4.91 20.02 4.34
CA LEU A 447 -5.64 21.18 3.86
C LEU A 447 -4.68 22.22 3.25
N ALA A 448 -3.55 22.45 3.89
CA ALA A 448 -2.56 23.42 3.46
C ALA A 448 -1.76 22.97 2.22
N ASP A 449 -1.48 21.66 2.06
CA ASP A 449 -0.70 21.14 0.93
C ASP A 449 -1.54 20.95 -0.35
N GLY A 450 -2.88 21.03 -0.24
CA GLY A 450 -3.81 20.92 -1.36
C GLY A 450 -3.86 19.55 -2.02
N LYS A 451 -3.31 18.51 -1.41
CA LYS A 451 -3.40 17.13 -1.94
C LYS A 451 -4.81 16.58 -1.76
N LYS A 452 -5.24 15.79 -2.76
CA LYS A 452 -6.46 14.99 -2.65
C LYS A 452 -6.30 13.97 -1.52
N PHE A 453 -7.24 13.97 -0.58
CA PHE A 453 -7.37 12.92 0.42
C PHE A 453 -7.53 11.56 -0.23
N GLY A 454 -6.92 10.56 0.39
CA GLY A 454 -7.22 9.18 0.09
C GLY A 454 -8.71 8.89 0.28
N LYS A 455 -9.24 7.97 -0.52
CA LYS A 455 -10.63 7.54 -0.54
C LYS A 455 -11.17 7.36 0.88
N THR A 456 -12.10 8.24 1.29
CA THR A 456 -13.13 7.87 2.24
C THR A 456 -14.07 6.93 1.49
N GLU A 457 -14.23 5.71 1.94
CA GLU A 457 -15.06 4.67 1.31
C GLU A 457 -16.56 5.01 1.33
N SER A 458 -16.97 6.08 1.99
CA SER A 458 -18.31 6.65 1.92
C SER A 458 -18.22 8.02 1.26
N GLY A 459 -18.48 8.08 -0.04
CA GLY A 459 -18.54 9.32 -0.79
C GLY A 459 -19.62 10.25 -0.24
N ASN A 460 -19.35 11.56 -0.22
CA ASN A 460 -20.38 12.56 0.05
C ASN A 460 -21.55 12.40 -0.93
N VAL A 461 -22.75 12.46 -0.41
CA VAL A 461 -23.97 12.46 -1.21
C VAL A 461 -24.34 13.91 -1.52
N TRP A 462 -24.26 14.27 -2.79
CA TRP A 462 -24.51 15.63 -3.26
C TRP A 462 -25.97 15.81 -3.66
N LEU A 463 -26.50 17.02 -3.46
CA LEU A 463 -27.83 17.40 -3.94
C LEU A 463 -27.85 17.63 -5.47
N ASP A 464 -26.69 17.90 -6.06
CA ASP A 464 -26.51 18.07 -7.50
C ASP A 464 -26.51 16.69 -8.21
N ARG A 465 -27.47 16.46 -9.09
CA ARG A 465 -27.64 15.21 -9.84
C ARG A 465 -26.45 14.81 -10.73
N ASN A 466 -25.62 15.78 -11.12
CA ASN A 466 -24.42 15.53 -11.92
C ASN A 466 -23.25 15.02 -11.05
N ARG A 467 -23.37 15.11 -9.72
CA ARG A 467 -22.34 14.70 -8.75
C ARG A 467 -22.73 13.44 -7.97
N THR A 468 -24.02 13.29 -7.69
CA THR A 468 -24.64 12.09 -7.14
C THR A 468 -25.92 11.87 -7.91
N THR A 469 -26.02 10.79 -8.69
CA THR A 469 -27.22 10.50 -9.45
C THR A 469 -28.43 10.32 -8.52
N PRO A 470 -29.67 10.58 -8.97
CA PRO A 470 -30.87 10.31 -8.18
C PRO A 470 -30.94 8.87 -7.66
N TYR A 471 -30.42 7.91 -8.42
CA TYR A 471 -30.34 6.51 -8.00
C TYR A 471 -29.36 6.32 -6.81
N ALA A 472 -28.12 6.84 -6.91
CA ALA A 472 -27.13 6.75 -5.84
C ALA A 472 -27.60 7.53 -4.59
N PHE A 473 -28.28 8.66 -4.79
CA PHE A 473 -28.90 9.45 -3.72
C PHE A 473 -30.00 8.65 -3.00
N TYR A 474 -30.91 8.04 -3.73
CA TYR A 474 -31.95 7.18 -3.19
C TYR A 474 -31.37 5.97 -2.42
N GLN A 475 -30.35 5.30 -2.98
CA GLN A 475 -29.70 4.17 -2.33
C GLN A 475 -29.01 4.56 -1.01
N PHE A 476 -28.44 5.75 -0.93
CA PHE A 476 -27.84 6.24 0.30
C PHE A 476 -28.88 6.29 1.43
N TRP A 477 -30.00 6.95 1.22
CA TRP A 477 -31.06 7.07 2.21
C TRP A 477 -31.73 5.72 2.52
N LEU A 478 -31.86 4.87 1.52
CA LEU A 478 -32.39 3.52 1.70
C LEU A 478 -31.48 2.66 2.58
N ASN A 479 -30.17 2.91 2.64
CA ASN A 479 -29.18 2.10 3.34
C ASN A 479 -28.72 2.66 4.70
N VAL A 480 -29.31 3.73 5.20
CA VAL A 480 -29.00 4.24 6.55
C VAL A 480 -29.38 3.24 7.64
N SER A 481 -28.74 3.33 8.80
CA SER A 481 -29.05 2.47 9.96
C SER A 481 -30.47 2.72 10.49
N ASP A 482 -31.01 1.78 11.26
CA ASP A 482 -32.33 1.94 11.84
C ASP A 482 -32.42 3.14 12.79
N ASP A 483 -31.38 3.35 13.61
CA ASP A 483 -31.26 4.49 14.52
C ASP A 483 -31.19 5.82 13.77
N ASP A 484 -30.44 5.87 12.67
CA ASP A 484 -30.32 7.05 11.84
C ASP A 484 -31.61 7.31 11.06
N ALA A 485 -32.30 6.29 10.57
CA ALA A 485 -33.57 6.45 9.87
C ALA A 485 -34.63 7.10 10.77
N GLU A 486 -34.74 6.67 12.04
CA GLU A 486 -35.65 7.27 13.01
C GLU A 486 -35.34 8.74 13.31
N LYS A 487 -34.06 9.08 13.33
CA LYS A 487 -33.59 10.45 13.52
C LYS A 487 -33.82 11.30 12.26
N TYR A 488 -33.44 10.79 11.09
CA TYR A 488 -33.43 11.54 9.84
C TYR A 488 -34.81 11.79 9.27
N ILE A 489 -35.78 10.89 9.47
CA ILE A 489 -37.15 11.13 9.01
C ILE A 489 -37.78 12.35 9.67
N LYS A 490 -37.39 12.64 10.92
CA LYS A 490 -37.85 13.81 11.68
C LYS A 490 -37.18 15.12 11.21
N ILE A 491 -35.98 15.03 10.60
CA ILE A 491 -35.19 16.21 10.24
C ILE A 491 -35.33 16.55 8.76
N PHE A 492 -35.36 15.53 7.89
CA PHE A 492 -35.24 15.70 6.44
C PHE A 492 -36.56 15.53 5.68
N THR A 493 -37.69 15.30 6.36
CA THR A 493 -38.98 15.21 5.69
C THR A 493 -39.96 16.24 6.21
N SER A 494 -40.99 16.55 5.40
CA SER A 494 -42.09 17.43 5.76
C SER A 494 -43.32 16.65 6.28
N LEU A 495 -43.16 15.39 6.64
CA LEU A 495 -44.21 14.56 7.19
C LEU A 495 -44.68 15.09 8.55
N ASP A 496 -45.98 15.00 8.82
CA ASP A 496 -46.51 15.36 10.12
C ASP A 496 -46.10 14.34 11.20
N ARG A 497 -46.22 14.79 12.46
CA ARG A 497 -45.79 14.01 13.62
C ARG A 497 -46.50 12.66 13.73
N GLU A 498 -47.78 12.59 13.46
CA GLU A 498 -48.60 11.40 13.59
C GLU A 498 -48.15 10.33 12.56
N THR A 499 -47.88 10.76 11.33
CA THR A 499 -47.35 9.91 10.27
C THR A 499 -45.96 9.34 10.64
N ILE A 500 -45.08 10.20 11.17
CA ILE A 500 -43.73 9.77 11.59
C ILE A 500 -43.81 8.77 12.74
N GLU A 501 -44.62 9.04 13.76
CA GLU A 501 -44.79 8.13 14.92
C GLU A 501 -45.35 6.76 14.48
N ALA A 502 -46.30 6.74 13.57
CA ALA A 502 -46.87 5.49 13.01
C ALA A 502 -45.82 4.70 12.23
N LEU A 503 -45.02 5.36 11.37
CA LEU A 503 -43.95 4.73 10.61
C LEU A 503 -42.83 4.16 11.52
N VAL A 504 -42.47 4.87 12.57
CA VAL A 504 -41.48 4.42 13.56
C VAL A 504 -42.00 3.19 14.30
N GLU A 505 -43.27 3.17 14.70
CA GLU A 505 -43.86 2.02 15.38
C GLU A 505 -43.95 0.79 14.45
N GLU A 506 -44.39 0.97 13.19
CA GLU A 506 -44.40 -0.10 12.19
C GLU A 506 -42.99 -0.67 11.95
N HIS A 507 -42.00 0.22 11.84
CA HIS A 507 -40.61 -0.19 11.63
C HIS A 507 -40.05 -1.00 12.82
N ARG A 508 -40.37 -0.60 14.07
CA ARG A 508 -39.91 -1.30 15.29
C ARG A 508 -40.52 -2.71 15.41
N GLN A 509 -41.70 -2.94 14.87
CA GLN A 509 -42.34 -4.27 14.84
C GLN A 509 -41.62 -5.23 13.90
N ASP A 510 -41.16 -4.77 12.76
CA ASP A 510 -40.38 -5.57 11.78
C ASP A 510 -39.33 -4.72 11.04
N PRO A 511 -38.15 -4.50 11.66
CA PRO A 511 -37.08 -3.72 11.05
C PRO A 511 -36.58 -4.28 9.71
N GLY A 512 -36.73 -5.60 9.50
CA GLY A 512 -36.31 -6.27 8.26
C GLY A 512 -37.05 -5.81 7.01
N ARG A 513 -38.28 -5.27 7.15
CA ARG A 513 -39.04 -4.67 6.05
C ARG A 513 -38.52 -3.31 5.61
N ARG A 514 -37.72 -2.63 6.45
CA ARG A 514 -37.08 -1.32 6.19
C ARG A 514 -38.10 -0.25 5.77
N VAL A 515 -39.26 -0.23 6.39
CA VAL A 515 -40.37 0.66 6.04
C VAL A 515 -39.96 2.12 6.21
N LEU A 516 -39.25 2.41 7.31
CA LEU A 516 -38.82 3.74 7.67
C LEU A 516 -37.78 4.30 6.68
N GLN A 517 -36.76 3.48 6.31
CA GLN A 517 -35.74 3.87 5.32
C GLN A 517 -36.35 4.07 3.93
N LYS A 518 -37.29 3.22 3.52
CA LYS A 518 -37.96 3.37 2.25
C LYS A 518 -38.71 4.70 2.17
N ARG A 519 -39.51 5.01 3.20
CA ARG A 519 -40.25 6.27 3.23
C ARG A 519 -39.33 7.47 3.29
N LEU A 520 -38.28 7.42 4.09
CA LEU A 520 -37.25 8.48 4.15
C LEU A 520 -36.61 8.72 2.78
N ALA A 521 -36.18 7.66 2.10
CA ALA A 521 -35.57 7.73 0.77
C ALA A 521 -36.53 8.30 -0.27
N GLU A 522 -37.81 7.91 -0.25
CA GLU A 522 -38.84 8.41 -1.15
C GLU A 522 -39.08 9.92 -0.95
N GLU A 523 -39.28 10.35 0.29
CA GLU A 523 -39.55 11.76 0.60
C GLU A 523 -38.35 12.66 0.24
N VAL A 524 -37.16 12.28 0.66
CA VAL A 524 -35.97 13.12 0.46
C VAL A 524 -35.54 13.13 -1.01
N THR A 525 -35.66 12.03 -1.73
CA THR A 525 -35.34 11.99 -3.17
C THR A 525 -36.35 12.84 -3.97
N THR A 526 -37.63 12.75 -3.66
CA THR A 526 -38.67 13.57 -4.29
C THR A 526 -38.45 15.06 -4.04
N MET A 527 -38.05 15.43 -2.81
CA MET A 527 -37.82 16.81 -2.41
C MET A 527 -36.60 17.43 -3.11
N VAL A 528 -35.53 16.69 -3.22
CA VAL A 528 -34.22 17.20 -3.72
C VAL A 528 -34.14 17.13 -5.25
N HIS A 529 -34.67 16.09 -5.84
CA HIS A 529 -34.63 15.87 -7.29
C HIS A 529 -36.04 16.07 -7.88
N SER A 530 -36.72 14.98 -8.18
CA SER A 530 -38.11 15.04 -8.66
C SER A 530 -38.82 13.71 -8.38
N ARG A 531 -40.13 13.68 -8.61
CA ARG A 531 -40.91 12.42 -8.51
C ARG A 531 -40.54 11.45 -9.62
N GLU A 532 -40.29 11.96 -10.81
CA GLU A 532 -39.82 11.20 -11.97
C GLU A 532 -38.45 10.54 -11.70
N ASP A 533 -37.53 11.28 -11.09
CA ASP A 533 -36.21 10.78 -10.67
C ASP A 533 -36.34 9.71 -9.58
N LEU A 534 -37.28 9.86 -8.63
CA LEU A 534 -37.59 8.82 -7.65
C LEU A 534 -38.09 7.53 -8.31
N GLU A 535 -39.06 7.66 -9.25
CA GLU A 535 -39.63 6.49 -9.96
C GLU A 535 -38.55 5.78 -10.77
N MET A 536 -37.62 6.51 -11.39
CA MET A 536 -36.46 5.98 -12.09
C MET A 536 -35.50 5.28 -11.11
N ALA A 537 -35.19 5.86 -9.96
CA ALA A 537 -34.32 5.27 -8.95
C ALA A 537 -34.90 3.99 -8.34
N MET A 538 -36.21 3.95 -8.10
CA MET A 538 -36.91 2.75 -7.63
C MET A 538 -36.92 1.66 -8.69
N THR A 539 -37.13 2.02 -9.95
CA THR A 539 -37.08 1.09 -11.09
C THR A 539 -35.67 0.49 -11.22
N ALA A 540 -34.65 1.32 -11.16
CA ALA A 540 -33.24 0.93 -11.18
C ALA A 540 -32.88 -0.02 -10.01
N SER A 541 -33.37 0.27 -8.81
CA SER A 541 -33.21 -0.61 -7.64
C SER A 541 -33.85 -2.00 -7.87
N ASN A 542 -35.04 -2.02 -8.46
CA ASN A 542 -35.74 -3.27 -8.80
C ASN A 542 -35.03 -4.06 -9.91
N ILE A 543 -34.29 -3.40 -10.81
CA ILE A 543 -33.52 -4.06 -11.86
C ILE A 543 -32.40 -4.93 -11.27
N LEU A 544 -31.73 -4.46 -10.24
CA LEU A 544 -30.66 -5.24 -9.58
C LEU A 544 -31.21 -6.37 -8.71
N PHE A 545 -32.25 -6.10 -7.94
CA PHE A 545 -32.72 -6.99 -6.87
C PHE A 545 -34.04 -7.71 -7.16
N GLY A 546 -34.73 -7.37 -8.26
CA GLY A 546 -36.05 -7.84 -8.60
C GLY A 546 -36.17 -8.52 -9.97
N LYS A 547 -37.42 -8.69 -10.41
CA LYS A 547 -37.81 -9.26 -11.71
C LYS A 547 -38.09 -8.16 -12.75
N ALA A 548 -37.16 -7.24 -12.94
CA ALA A 548 -37.34 -6.17 -13.91
C ALA A 548 -37.30 -6.70 -15.36
N THR A 549 -38.06 -6.04 -16.24
CA THR A 549 -38.16 -6.34 -17.67
C THR A 549 -37.12 -5.58 -18.51
N ASN A 550 -36.91 -5.98 -19.75
CA ASN A 550 -36.07 -5.28 -20.73
C ASN A 550 -36.57 -3.85 -20.98
N GLU A 551 -37.91 -3.64 -21.02
CA GLU A 551 -38.51 -2.31 -21.19
C GLU A 551 -38.13 -1.35 -20.06
N GLN A 552 -38.16 -1.82 -18.82
CA GLN A 552 -37.73 -1.03 -17.66
C GLN A 552 -36.24 -0.70 -17.68
N LEU A 553 -35.39 -1.63 -18.16
CA LEU A 553 -33.96 -1.38 -18.33
C LEU A 553 -33.69 -0.30 -19.38
N ARG A 554 -34.45 -0.29 -20.48
CA ARG A 554 -34.31 0.70 -21.56
C ARG A 554 -34.85 2.11 -21.19
N GLN A 555 -35.58 2.25 -20.09
CA GLN A 555 -36.04 3.54 -19.59
C GLN A 555 -35.03 4.27 -18.72
N LEU A 556 -33.91 3.59 -18.31
CA LEU A 556 -32.84 4.22 -17.54
C LEU A 556 -32.04 5.19 -18.41
N ASP A 557 -31.70 6.37 -17.87
CA ASP A 557 -30.69 7.20 -18.49
C ASP A 557 -29.28 6.61 -18.34
N GLU A 558 -28.33 7.06 -19.17
CA GLU A 558 -26.96 6.57 -19.20
C GLU A 558 -26.27 6.64 -17.84
N ALA A 559 -26.44 7.75 -17.10
CA ALA A 559 -25.81 7.96 -15.80
C ALA A 559 -26.32 6.96 -14.77
N THR A 560 -27.64 6.75 -14.72
CA THR A 560 -28.27 5.76 -13.82
C THR A 560 -27.89 4.33 -14.21
N LEU A 561 -27.83 3.99 -15.51
CA LEU A 561 -27.40 2.67 -15.99
C LEU A 561 -25.97 2.35 -15.53
N LEU A 562 -25.05 3.31 -15.72
CA LEU A 562 -23.65 3.15 -15.32
C LEU A 562 -23.48 3.04 -13.79
N ASP A 563 -24.24 3.79 -13.01
CA ASP A 563 -24.21 3.70 -11.54
C ASP A 563 -24.78 2.38 -11.03
N VAL A 564 -25.90 1.92 -11.59
CA VAL A 564 -26.52 0.63 -11.23
C VAL A 564 -25.55 -0.52 -11.43
N PHE A 565 -24.77 -0.47 -12.50
CA PHE A 565 -23.82 -1.52 -12.86
C PHE A 565 -22.34 -1.15 -12.61
N ALA A 566 -22.04 -0.13 -11.82
CA ALA A 566 -20.67 0.31 -11.51
C ALA A 566 -19.80 -0.79 -10.89
N GLY A 567 -20.40 -1.73 -10.15
CA GLY A 567 -19.69 -2.84 -9.49
C GLY A 567 -19.55 -4.12 -10.33
N VAL A 568 -19.99 -4.14 -11.60
CA VAL A 568 -19.88 -5.33 -12.45
C VAL A 568 -18.71 -5.18 -13.43
N PRO A 569 -18.15 -6.30 -13.98
CA PRO A 569 -17.14 -6.21 -15.03
C PRO A 569 -17.65 -5.49 -16.27
N HIS A 570 -16.84 -4.55 -16.76
CA HIS A 570 -17.12 -3.76 -17.97
C HIS A 570 -16.21 -4.21 -19.11
N PHE A 571 -16.77 -4.31 -20.31
CA PHE A 571 -16.05 -4.61 -21.55
C PHE A 571 -16.32 -3.53 -22.60
N THR A 572 -15.43 -3.43 -23.56
CA THR A 572 -15.61 -2.56 -24.75
C THR A 572 -15.61 -3.44 -26.00
N LEU A 573 -16.65 -3.35 -26.81
CA LEU A 573 -16.83 -4.12 -28.03
C LEU A 573 -16.86 -3.17 -29.23
N SER A 574 -16.13 -3.52 -30.27
CA SER A 574 -16.15 -2.78 -31.52
C SER A 574 -17.48 -2.98 -32.25
N LYS A 575 -18.04 -1.89 -32.82
CA LYS A 575 -19.36 -1.89 -33.48
C LYS A 575 -19.46 -2.83 -34.69
N ASP A 576 -18.35 -3.14 -35.33
CA ASP A 576 -18.24 -4.10 -36.44
C ASP A 576 -18.49 -5.55 -35.99
N LYS A 577 -18.45 -5.83 -34.68
CA LYS A 577 -18.76 -7.14 -34.12
C LYS A 577 -20.24 -7.39 -33.92
N LEU A 578 -21.09 -6.38 -34.05
CA LEU A 578 -22.55 -6.58 -34.08
C LEU A 578 -22.97 -7.38 -35.33
N ASN A 579 -24.20 -7.84 -35.31
CA ASN A 579 -24.77 -8.74 -36.35
C ASN A 579 -24.05 -10.09 -36.44
N GLN A 580 -23.57 -10.59 -35.30
CA GLN A 580 -23.00 -11.92 -35.14
C GLN A 580 -23.79 -12.74 -34.11
N PRO A 581 -23.66 -14.08 -34.13
CA PRO A 581 -24.23 -14.90 -33.08
C PRO A 581 -23.73 -14.52 -31.68
N ALA A 582 -24.61 -14.57 -30.67
CA ALA A 582 -24.28 -14.23 -29.29
C ALA A 582 -23.06 -15.02 -28.76
N VAL A 583 -22.90 -16.29 -29.19
CA VAL A 583 -21.75 -17.11 -28.81
C VAL A 583 -20.43 -16.58 -29.35
N GLU A 584 -20.43 -15.95 -30.53
CA GLU A 584 -19.21 -15.35 -31.09
C GLU A 584 -18.84 -14.07 -30.35
N ILE A 585 -19.81 -13.24 -30.05
CA ILE A 585 -19.61 -11.93 -29.40
C ILE A 585 -19.15 -12.12 -27.94
N PHE A 586 -19.88 -12.92 -27.15
CA PHE A 586 -19.63 -13.01 -25.69
C PHE A 586 -18.48 -13.96 -25.31
N THR A 587 -17.82 -14.56 -26.31
CA THR A 587 -16.58 -15.34 -26.11
C THR A 587 -15.36 -14.77 -26.83
N CYS A 588 -15.50 -13.66 -27.56
CA CYS A 588 -14.36 -12.98 -28.19
C CYS A 588 -13.46 -12.28 -27.15
N ASP A 589 -12.25 -11.93 -27.52
CA ASP A 589 -11.29 -11.32 -26.59
C ASP A 589 -11.72 -9.93 -26.10
N GLU A 590 -12.52 -9.19 -26.91
CA GLU A 590 -13.03 -7.85 -26.56
C GLU A 590 -14.14 -7.91 -25.49
N ALA A 591 -14.99 -8.97 -25.51
CA ALA A 591 -16.11 -9.11 -24.61
C ALA A 591 -16.18 -10.53 -24.01
N LYS A 592 -15.13 -10.93 -23.33
CA LYS A 592 -14.92 -12.29 -22.79
C LYS A 592 -15.76 -12.56 -21.54
N VAL A 593 -17.07 -12.57 -21.70
CA VAL A 593 -18.03 -12.91 -20.64
C VAL A 593 -17.96 -14.39 -20.29
N PHE A 594 -17.68 -15.24 -21.29
CA PHE A 594 -17.51 -16.69 -21.13
C PHE A 594 -16.13 -17.13 -21.54
N ALA A 595 -15.55 -18.08 -20.82
CA ALA A 595 -14.21 -18.58 -21.09
C ALA A 595 -14.13 -19.40 -22.39
N SER A 596 -15.23 -19.97 -22.84
CA SER A 596 -15.31 -20.74 -24.09
C SER A 596 -16.71 -20.82 -24.68
N LYS A 597 -16.80 -21.04 -25.99
CA LYS A 597 -18.08 -21.30 -26.70
C LYS A 597 -18.83 -22.51 -26.12
N GLY A 598 -18.10 -23.55 -25.68
CA GLY A 598 -18.68 -24.73 -25.06
C GLY A 598 -19.35 -24.45 -23.71
N GLU A 599 -18.76 -23.59 -22.91
CA GLU A 599 -19.32 -23.14 -21.65
C GLU A 599 -20.61 -22.35 -21.87
N MET A 600 -20.59 -21.37 -22.76
CA MET A 600 -21.76 -20.56 -23.06
C MET A 600 -22.92 -21.41 -23.58
N ARG A 601 -22.65 -22.33 -24.54
CA ARG A 601 -23.70 -23.25 -25.08
C ARG A 601 -24.41 -24.06 -23.99
N LYS A 602 -23.64 -24.62 -23.06
CA LYS A 602 -24.22 -25.38 -21.93
C LYS A 602 -25.09 -24.48 -21.03
N LEU A 603 -24.65 -23.28 -20.76
CA LEU A 603 -25.39 -22.34 -19.92
C LEU A 603 -26.65 -21.81 -20.60
N VAL A 604 -26.63 -21.55 -21.91
CA VAL A 604 -27.81 -21.15 -22.68
C VAL A 604 -28.84 -22.29 -22.70
N GLN A 605 -28.41 -23.52 -22.96
CA GLN A 605 -29.30 -24.72 -22.94
C GLN A 605 -29.95 -24.91 -21.56
N GLY A 606 -29.26 -24.56 -20.48
CA GLY A 606 -29.79 -24.57 -19.11
C GLY A 606 -30.61 -23.33 -18.73
N GLY A 607 -30.86 -22.42 -19.66
CA GLY A 607 -31.57 -21.14 -19.41
C GLY A 607 -30.83 -20.20 -18.47
N GLY A 608 -29.50 -20.32 -18.40
CA GLY A 608 -28.63 -19.56 -17.48
C GLY A 608 -28.01 -18.33 -18.09
N VAL A 609 -28.38 -17.89 -19.30
CA VAL A 609 -27.86 -16.68 -19.94
C VAL A 609 -28.99 -15.78 -20.36
N SER A 610 -28.90 -14.48 -20.05
CA SER A 610 -29.82 -13.46 -20.52
C SER A 610 -29.07 -12.30 -21.14
N LEU A 611 -29.66 -11.71 -22.17
CA LEU A 611 -29.26 -10.45 -22.78
C LEU A 611 -30.32 -9.41 -22.43
N ASN A 612 -29.95 -8.28 -21.87
CA ASN A 612 -30.87 -7.21 -21.47
C ASN A 612 -32.08 -7.69 -20.67
N LYS A 613 -31.83 -8.60 -19.71
CA LYS A 613 -32.86 -9.28 -18.86
C LYS A 613 -33.73 -10.31 -19.59
N GLU A 614 -33.64 -10.46 -20.89
CA GLU A 614 -34.36 -11.51 -21.65
C GLU A 614 -33.46 -12.73 -21.82
N LYS A 615 -34.06 -13.92 -21.59
CA LYS A 615 -33.30 -15.16 -21.75
C LYS A 615 -32.93 -15.38 -23.23
N LEU A 616 -31.68 -15.67 -23.50
CA LEU A 616 -31.27 -16.12 -24.82
C LEU A 616 -31.93 -17.45 -25.15
N ALA A 617 -32.73 -17.46 -26.21
CA ALA A 617 -33.42 -18.66 -26.66
C ALA A 617 -32.44 -19.70 -27.21
N THR A 618 -31.43 -19.27 -27.96
CA THR A 618 -30.34 -20.09 -28.53
C THR A 618 -29.01 -19.37 -28.44
N PHE A 619 -27.92 -20.13 -28.45
CA PHE A 619 -26.57 -19.54 -28.46
C PHE A 619 -26.21 -18.90 -29.83
N ASP A 620 -26.94 -19.23 -30.88
CA ASP A 620 -26.80 -18.68 -32.24
C ASP A 620 -27.69 -17.47 -32.48
N GLN A 621 -28.44 -17.01 -31.47
CA GLN A 621 -29.24 -15.78 -31.54
C GLN A 621 -28.34 -14.62 -31.97
N MET A 622 -28.78 -13.91 -33.01
CA MET A 622 -28.03 -12.74 -33.51
C MET A 622 -28.17 -11.58 -32.54
N VAL A 623 -27.07 -10.91 -32.25
CA VAL A 623 -27.03 -9.67 -31.48
C VAL A 623 -26.83 -8.52 -32.46
N THR A 624 -27.80 -7.61 -32.49
CA THR A 624 -27.88 -6.53 -33.47
C THR A 624 -27.86 -5.15 -32.81
N ALA A 625 -27.89 -4.09 -33.59
CA ALA A 625 -27.98 -2.74 -33.05
C ALA A 625 -29.31 -2.49 -32.30
N ASP A 626 -30.37 -3.25 -32.60
CA ASP A 626 -31.68 -3.14 -31.92
C ASP A 626 -31.64 -3.67 -30.48
N ASP A 627 -30.65 -4.50 -30.17
CA ASP A 627 -30.42 -5.01 -28.82
C ASP A 627 -29.74 -3.97 -27.92
N LEU A 628 -29.15 -2.91 -28.47
CA LEU A 628 -28.43 -1.92 -27.69
C LEU A 628 -29.41 -1.12 -26.77
N ILE A 629 -29.02 -0.96 -25.53
CA ILE A 629 -29.61 -0.03 -24.57
C ILE A 629 -28.99 1.34 -24.87
N ASP A 630 -29.81 2.36 -25.06
CA ASP A 630 -29.41 3.73 -25.42
C ASP A 630 -28.45 3.76 -26.64
N GLY A 631 -28.63 2.82 -27.60
CA GLY A 631 -27.78 2.70 -28.80
C GLY A 631 -26.30 2.38 -28.53
N LYS A 632 -25.93 2.00 -27.29
CA LYS A 632 -24.55 1.94 -26.85
C LYS A 632 -24.19 0.76 -25.94
N TYR A 633 -25.12 0.23 -25.16
CA TYR A 633 -24.83 -0.75 -24.11
C TYR A 633 -25.53 -2.09 -24.32
N LEU A 634 -24.86 -3.17 -23.93
CA LEU A 634 -25.45 -4.51 -23.79
C LEU A 634 -25.24 -5.00 -22.36
N LEU A 635 -26.30 -5.50 -21.71
CA LEU A 635 -26.23 -6.11 -20.40
C LEU A 635 -26.34 -7.62 -20.51
N VAL A 636 -25.26 -8.32 -20.20
CA VAL A 636 -25.22 -9.80 -20.23
C VAL A 636 -25.30 -10.31 -18.80
N GLN A 637 -26.23 -11.27 -18.55
CA GLN A 637 -26.36 -11.95 -17.28
C GLN A 637 -25.96 -13.41 -17.43
N ARG A 638 -25.00 -13.85 -16.58
CA ARG A 638 -24.52 -15.23 -16.47
C ARG A 638 -24.97 -15.85 -15.14
N GLY A 639 -25.89 -16.81 -15.21
CA GLY A 639 -26.50 -17.37 -14.02
C GLY A 639 -27.45 -16.38 -13.32
N LYS A 640 -27.63 -16.53 -12.00
CA LYS A 640 -28.63 -15.73 -11.24
C LYS A 640 -28.12 -14.37 -10.77
N LYS A 641 -26.79 -14.19 -10.63
CA LYS A 641 -26.21 -13.03 -9.90
C LYS A 641 -25.10 -12.28 -10.64
N ASN A 642 -24.54 -12.83 -11.71
CA ASN A 642 -23.38 -12.23 -12.36
C ASN A 642 -23.81 -11.45 -13.59
N TYR A 643 -23.61 -10.14 -13.54
CA TYR A 643 -23.87 -9.21 -14.63
C TYR A 643 -22.57 -8.73 -15.24
N TYR A 644 -22.62 -8.39 -16.51
CA TYR A 644 -21.51 -7.83 -17.29
C TYR A 644 -22.07 -6.73 -18.19
N LEU A 645 -21.48 -5.55 -18.15
CA LEU A 645 -21.87 -4.44 -19.00
C LEU A 645 -20.86 -4.29 -20.15
N ILE A 646 -21.36 -4.24 -21.37
CA ILE A 646 -20.55 -4.10 -22.58
C ILE A 646 -20.90 -2.77 -23.23
N THR A 647 -19.90 -1.90 -23.40
CA THR A 647 -20.02 -0.66 -24.17
C THR A 647 -19.64 -0.92 -25.62
N VAL A 648 -20.51 -0.60 -26.55
CA VAL A 648 -20.27 -0.75 -28.00
C VAL A 648 -19.78 0.59 -28.57
N VAL A 649 -18.60 0.60 -29.20
CA VAL A 649 -17.93 1.81 -29.71
C VAL A 649 -17.64 1.72 -31.19
#